data_bbb21205b2e5a2cc5024f9ade6aa4484
#
_entry.id   bbb21205b2e5a2cc5024f9ade6aa4484
#
_cell.length_a   1.000
_cell.length_b   1.000
_cell.length_c   1.000
_cell.angle_alpha   90.00
_cell.angle_beta   90.00
_cell.angle_gamma   90.00
#
_symmetry.space_group_name_H-M   'P 1'
#
loop_
_entity.id
_entity.type
_entity.pdbx_description
1 polymer ?
#
loop_
_entity_poly.entity_id
_entity_poly.type
_entity_poly.pdbx_seq_one_letter_code
_entity_poly.pdbx_strand_id
1 'polypeptide(L)'
;MLKKNPHNIMAAIAAAVITGCSQIPRVLCGWPSFVRKKYHYGYISKDLSVNSKNDSEKSTITLQIGAYIEMKKLEECYTNRELSWLQFNERVLNEAGNPRVPLAERLTFASIYQTNLDEFFMVRVGTLMMQMNSKEKIRENKTKMTSEEQVAAILDRVCTLEKKKAKIYEQLMGELEPKGIRIINFNKLSKDEGDFLEKYFDAHIAPFLSPMIIGKQQPFPFLANKQLYAIVLLTSQKGKKKTGIVPCSNSVFKRLIEIPTRPGCFMLSEELILHFISKLYPKYVIREKSIMRVTRNADIDAQDMYDEDMDYRNMMEELIKKRVRLDPVRVELSRKINSKAVDELSCFLEIGKKHIISVKTPLDMSFVFQLQSYLRDKPELFFEKRTPRDTPELSLKESILDQIEKKDVLLSYPFESMKPFIKMLNDAAEDPDVVSIKMTLYRVADRSKIIEALIEAAENGKEVIVLVELRARFDEANNIEMSHRLEDAGCQILYGLGDYKVHSKLCLITKKKGDGFEYITQVGTGNYNEKTSRLYTDLSLMTADQKIGADAAKVFMALQKGETIEAGEVSELLVAPKCLQNKIVDMIDEQIAAKEAGNEAYIGIKINSLTDKVLIDKLIDASKAGVRTELIVRGICCLKPQVEGVTDNIRVISVVGRYLEHSRIYRFGVGEDEKICPQDNGGAS
;
A
#
# COMPACT_ATOMS: atom_id res chain seq x y z
N MET A 1 -16.45 17.42 -23.42
CA MET A 1 -17.68 16.69 -23.78
C MET A 1 -18.27 15.96 -22.57
N LEU A 2 -18.41 16.64 -21.42
CA LEU A 2 -18.99 16.07 -20.17
C LEU A 2 -20.17 16.93 -19.71
N LYS A 3 -20.93 17.56 -20.61
CA LYS A 3 -21.91 18.61 -20.27
C LYS A 3 -23.37 18.17 -20.22
N LYS A 4 -23.70 16.87 -20.30
CA LYS A 4 -25.13 16.46 -20.30
C LYS A 4 -25.40 15.15 -19.53
N ASN A 5 -25.13 15.07 -18.31
CA ASN A 5 -25.92 14.33 -17.31
C ASN A 5 -25.16 14.26 -15.95
N PRO A 6 -25.46 15.11 -14.96
CA PRO A 6 -24.77 15.05 -13.66
C PRO A 6 -25.03 13.73 -12.91
N HIS A 7 -26.17 13.09 -13.12
CA HIS A 7 -26.52 11.85 -12.41
C HIS A 7 -25.61 10.65 -12.71
N ASN A 8 -25.04 10.54 -13.90
CA ASN A 8 -24.12 9.44 -14.25
C ASN A 8 -22.68 9.65 -13.77
N ILE A 9 -22.29 10.87 -13.41
CA ILE A 9 -20.95 11.19 -12.88
C ILE A 9 -20.90 10.97 -11.37
N MET A 10 -22.01 11.15 -10.67
CA MET A 10 -22.12 11.06 -9.22
C MET A 10 -21.92 9.65 -8.66
N ALA A 11 -22.33 8.60 -9.37
CA ALA A 11 -22.06 7.22 -8.96
C ALA A 11 -20.56 6.89 -8.90
N ALA A 12 -19.71 7.70 -9.56
CA ALA A 12 -18.28 7.43 -9.71
C ALA A 12 -17.42 7.91 -8.52
N ILE A 13 -17.86 8.88 -7.71
CA ILE A 13 -17.02 9.54 -6.69
C ILE A 13 -17.32 9.06 -5.28
N ALA A 14 -18.49 8.48 -5.06
CA ALA A 14 -19.01 8.12 -3.73
C ALA A 14 -18.26 6.97 -3.00
N ALA A 15 -17.25 6.35 -3.58
CA ALA A 15 -16.64 5.11 -3.08
C ALA A 15 -15.47 5.32 -2.11
N ALA A 16 -15.49 6.27 -1.19
CA ALA A 16 -14.33 6.51 -0.34
C ALA A 16 -14.62 6.61 1.16
N VAL A 17 -15.71 6.05 1.65
CA VAL A 17 -16.01 6.11 3.09
C VAL A 17 -15.91 4.71 3.69
N ILE A 18 -14.85 4.45 4.43
CA ILE A 18 -14.60 3.29 5.27
C ILE A 18 -14.16 2.01 4.51
N THR A 19 -12.88 1.72 4.48
CA THR A 19 -12.36 0.38 4.16
C THR A 19 -12.14 -0.37 5.46
N GLY A 20 -13.01 -1.34 5.74
CA GLY A 20 -12.92 -2.20 6.91
C GLY A 20 -11.65 -3.07 6.92
N CYS A 21 -11.14 -3.28 8.10
CA CYS A 21 -10.10 -4.26 8.40
C CYS A 21 -10.64 -5.68 8.16
N SER A 22 -9.78 -6.58 7.75
CA SER A 22 -10.09 -7.99 7.52
C SER A 22 -10.29 -8.74 8.85
N GLN A 23 -11.44 -8.62 9.49
CA GLN A 23 -11.95 -9.62 10.42
C GLN A 23 -13.46 -9.59 10.33
N ILE A 24 -14.03 -10.74 9.96
CA ILE A 24 -15.47 -10.98 9.92
C ILE A 24 -15.92 -11.27 11.35
N PRO A 25 -16.91 -10.54 11.91
CA PRO A 25 -17.57 -10.96 13.13
C PRO A 25 -18.32 -12.27 12.85
N ARG A 26 -18.21 -13.24 13.76
CA ARG A 26 -19.05 -14.43 13.77
C ARG A 26 -20.50 -14.01 14.03
N VAL A 27 -21.29 -13.86 13.00
CA VAL A 27 -22.76 -13.89 13.13
C VAL A 27 -23.22 -15.32 12.91
N LEU A 28 -23.60 -15.98 13.99
CA LEU A 28 -24.36 -17.21 14.00
C LEU A 28 -25.73 -16.94 13.39
N CYS A 29 -25.93 -17.29 12.13
CA CYS A 29 -27.26 -17.53 11.57
C CYS A 29 -27.40 -19.02 11.29
N GLY A 30 -28.34 -19.63 12.02
CA GLY A 30 -28.66 -21.05 11.94
C GLY A 30 -29.17 -21.43 10.55
N TRP A 31 -28.55 -22.43 9.98
CA TRP A 31 -29.08 -23.25 8.91
C TRP A 31 -29.29 -24.67 9.42
N PRO A 32 -30.35 -25.36 8.99
CA PRO A 32 -30.74 -26.66 9.58
C PRO A 32 -29.72 -27.73 9.25
N SER A 33 -29.48 -28.55 10.28
CA SER A 33 -28.68 -29.75 10.23
C SER A 33 -29.26 -30.77 9.27
N PHE A 34 -28.68 -30.93 8.09
CA PHE A 34 -28.80 -32.21 7.37
C PHE A 34 -27.49 -32.53 6.63
N VAL A 35 -26.99 -33.73 6.89
CA VAL A 35 -25.92 -34.49 6.19
C VAL A 35 -24.49 -34.13 6.55
N ARG A 36 -24.06 -34.60 7.75
CA ARG A 36 -22.67 -35.07 7.92
C ARG A 36 -22.61 -36.55 7.45
N LYS A 37 -22.06 -36.77 6.26
CA LYS A 37 -21.45 -38.03 5.90
C LYS A 37 -19.97 -37.84 5.63
N LYS A 38 -19.12 -38.48 6.46
CA LYS A 38 -17.69 -38.64 6.27
C LYS A 38 -17.42 -39.28 4.91
N TYR A 39 -16.66 -38.61 4.06
CA TYR A 39 -16.00 -39.27 2.94
C TYR A 39 -14.50 -39.18 3.13
N HIS A 40 -13.84 -40.32 3.27
CA HIS A 40 -12.41 -40.51 3.10
C HIS A 40 -12.07 -40.33 1.62
N TYR A 41 -11.19 -39.40 1.29
CA TYR A 41 -10.65 -39.30 -0.07
C TYR A 41 -9.43 -40.21 -0.21
N GLY A 42 -9.64 -41.33 -0.93
CA GLY A 42 -8.53 -42.08 -1.51
C GLY A 42 -8.20 -41.55 -2.90
N TYR A 43 -6.94 -41.58 -3.26
CA TYR A 43 -6.42 -41.25 -4.58
C TYR A 43 -7.18 -41.97 -5.71
N ILE A 44 -7.70 -41.21 -6.68
CA ILE A 44 -8.23 -41.79 -7.94
C ILE A 44 -7.16 -41.56 -9.00
N SER A 45 -6.51 -42.67 -9.41
CA SER A 45 -5.60 -42.75 -10.53
C SER A 45 -6.33 -42.71 -11.88
N LYS A 46 -5.63 -42.28 -12.92
CA LYS A 46 -6.03 -42.32 -14.33
C LYS A 46 -6.50 -43.74 -14.69
N ASP A 47 -7.77 -43.90 -14.95
CA ASP A 47 -8.45 -44.84 -15.80
C ASP A 47 -9.87 -45.10 -15.24
N LEU A 48 -10.83 -44.29 -15.71
CA LEU A 48 -12.25 -44.52 -15.44
C LEU A 48 -12.94 -44.92 -16.73
N SER A 49 -12.93 -46.21 -17.02
CA SER A 49 -13.98 -46.84 -17.84
C SER A 49 -15.13 -47.21 -16.92
N VAL A 50 -16.16 -46.38 -16.84
CA VAL A 50 -17.35 -46.62 -16.03
C VAL A 50 -18.32 -47.47 -16.84
N ASN A 51 -18.41 -48.78 -16.50
CA ASN A 51 -19.45 -49.67 -16.96
C ASN A 51 -20.58 -49.65 -15.93
N SER A 52 -21.53 -48.71 -16.01
CA SER A 52 -22.77 -48.75 -15.24
C SER A 52 -23.96 -49.20 -16.11
N LYS A 53 -24.77 -50.08 -15.59
CA LYS A 53 -25.95 -50.64 -16.30
C LYS A 53 -27.23 -49.82 -16.14
N ASN A 54 -27.21 -48.70 -15.38
CA ASN A 54 -28.40 -47.89 -15.12
C ASN A 54 -28.22 -46.45 -15.64
N ASP A 55 -29.14 -45.99 -16.48
CA ASP A 55 -29.09 -44.61 -17.07
C ASP A 55 -29.29 -43.49 -16.03
N SER A 56 -29.99 -43.78 -14.91
CA SER A 56 -30.11 -42.82 -13.80
C SER A 56 -28.81 -42.63 -13.00
N GLU A 57 -27.99 -43.67 -12.85
CA GLU A 57 -26.65 -43.55 -12.23
C GLU A 57 -25.68 -42.83 -13.13
N LYS A 58 -25.74 -43.06 -14.45
CA LYS A 58 -24.90 -42.31 -15.42
C LYS A 58 -25.23 -40.84 -15.44
N SER A 59 -26.50 -40.48 -15.40
CA SER A 59 -26.91 -39.05 -15.37
C SER A 59 -26.48 -38.37 -14.07
N THR A 60 -26.56 -39.06 -12.91
CA THR A 60 -26.10 -38.53 -11.62
C THR A 60 -24.59 -38.37 -11.57
N ILE A 61 -23.82 -39.33 -12.10
CA ILE A 61 -22.34 -39.21 -12.18
C ILE A 61 -21.91 -38.11 -13.13
N THR A 62 -22.59 -37.97 -14.29
CA THR A 62 -22.30 -36.90 -15.25
C THR A 62 -22.58 -35.53 -14.65
N LEU A 63 -23.67 -35.36 -13.89
CA LEU A 63 -23.97 -34.12 -13.17
C LEU A 63 -22.93 -33.81 -12.08
N GLN A 64 -22.49 -34.85 -11.33
CA GLN A 64 -21.45 -34.67 -10.29
C GLN A 64 -20.10 -34.32 -10.89
N ILE A 65 -19.71 -34.92 -12.02
CA ILE A 65 -18.47 -34.57 -12.74
C ILE A 65 -18.58 -33.19 -13.32
N GLY A 66 -19.70 -32.80 -13.91
CA GLY A 66 -19.96 -31.45 -14.41
C GLY A 66 -19.82 -30.38 -13.33
N ALA A 67 -20.49 -30.58 -12.20
CA ALA A 67 -20.41 -29.70 -11.03
C ALA A 67 -19.00 -29.63 -10.45
N TYR A 68 -18.23 -30.73 -10.43
CA TYR A 68 -16.83 -30.74 -10.00
C TYR A 68 -15.92 -29.97 -10.94
N ILE A 69 -16.09 -30.12 -12.25
CA ILE A 69 -15.33 -29.36 -13.27
C ILE A 69 -15.63 -27.87 -13.15
N GLU A 70 -16.89 -27.50 -12.99
CA GLU A 70 -17.32 -26.12 -12.84
C GLU A 70 -16.76 -25.50 -11.54
N MET A 71 -16.81 -26.25 -10.44
CA MET A 71 -16.19 -25.83 -9.17
C MET A 71 -14.68 -25.63 -9.32
N LYS A 72 -13.98 -26.53 -10.03
CA LYS A 72 -12.55 -26.40 -10.30
C LYS A 72 -12.22 -25.19 -11.17
N LYS A 73 -12.98 -24.94 -12.23
CA LYS A 73 -12.84 -23.74 -13.07
C LYS A 73 -13.07 -22.45 -12.24
N LEU A 74 -14.06 -22.48 -11.34
CA LEU A 74 -14.31 -21.35 -10.45
C LEU A 74 -13.15 -21.11 -9.48
N GLU A 75 -12.54 -22.18 -8.91
CA GLU A 75 -11.34 -22.05 -8.09
C GLU A 75 -10.16 -21.43 -8.87
N GLU A 76 -10.04 -21.72 -10.17
CA GLU A 76 -9.00 -21.15 -11.04
C GLU A 76 -9.16 -19.65 -11.30
N CYS A 77 -10.37 -19.10 -11.10
CA CYS A 77 -10.64 -17.66 -11.26
C CYS A 77 -10.06 -16.80 -10.13
N TYR A 78 -9.52 -17.41 -9.09
CA TYR A 78 -8.95 -16.66 -7.97
C TYR A 78 -7.43 -16.70 -7.93
N THR A 79 -6.87 -15.59 -7.48
CA THR A 79 -5.47 -15.45 -7.12
C THR A 79 -5.35 -15.13 -5.64
N ASN A 80 -4.40 -15.77 -4.95
CA ASN A 80 -4.12 -15.45 -3.55
C ASN A 80 -3.74 -13.95 -3.42
N ARG A 81 -4.26 -13.30 -2.39
CA ARG A 81 -4.10 -11.87 -2.15
C ARG A 81 -2.64 -11.45 -2.04
N GLU A 82 -1.84 -12.20 -1.29
CA GLU A 82 -0.44 -11.85 -1.03
C GLU A 82 0.45 -12.10 -2.26
N LEU A 83 0.17 -13.16 -3.01
CA LEU A 83 0.86 -13.43 -4.28
C LEU A 83 0.50 -12.40 -5.35
N SER A 84 -0.75 -11.95 -5.40
CA SER A 84 -1.18 -10.85 -6.27
C SER A 84 -0.48 -9.53 -5.89
N TRP A 85 -0.27 -9.28 -4.59
CA TRP A 85 0.50 -8.13 -4.14
C TRP A 85 1.96 -8.19 -4.62
N LEU A 86 2.59 -9.34 -4.57
CA LEU A 86 3.94 -9.52 -5.11
C LEU A 86 4.00 -9.30 -6.62
N GLN A 87 2.96 -9.68 -7.38
CA GLN A 87 2.85 -9.35 -8.81
C GLN A 87 2.75 -7.83 -9.03
N PHE A 88 2.00 -7.12 -8.19
CA PHE A 88 1.98 -5.65 -8.24
C PHE A 88 3.37 -5.07 -7.98
N ASN A 89 4.07 -5.49 -6.94
CA ASN A 89 5.40 -4.97 -6.63
C ASN A 89 6.43 -5.35 -7.71
N GLU A 90 6.22 -6.47 -8.40
CA GLU A 90 7.02 -6.82 -9.59
C GLU A 90 6.80 -5.84 -10.75
N ARG A 91 5.56 -5.33 -10.97
CA ARG A 91 5.30 -4.27 -11.96
C ARG A 91 6.07 -3.00 -11.63
N VAL A 92 6.15 -2.62 -10.35
CA VAL A 92 7.00 -1.51 -9.89
C VAL A 92 8.48 -1.76 -10.21
N LEU A 93 8.96 -2.99 -9.98
CA LEU A 93 10.34 -3.37 -10.33
C LEU A 93 10.58 -3.37 -11.85
N ASN A 94 9.56 -3.69 -12.65
CA ASN A 94 9.66 -3.62 -14.11
C ASN A 94 9.91 -2.20 -14.61
N GLU A 95 9.32 -1.17 -13.97
CA GLU A 95 9.60 0.23 -14.30
C GLU A 95 11.07 0.60 -14.04
N ALA A 96 11.71 0.03 -13.01
CA ALA A 96 13.16 0.18 -12.80
C ALA A 96 13.99 -0.45 -13.95
N GLY A 97 13.48 -1.51 -14.57
CA GLY A 97 14.10 -2.16 -15.73
C GLY A 97 13.69 -1.59 -17.10
N ASN A 98 12.72 -0.68 -17.14
CA ASN A 98 12.14 -0.18 -18.38
C ASN A 98 12.99 0.97 -19.00
N PRO A 99 13.64 0.77 -20.17
CA PRO A 99 14.50 1.80 -20.77
C PRO A 99 13.75 3.04 -21.26
N ARG A 100 12.40 3.00 -21.36
CA ARG A 100 11.58 4.18 -21.68
C ARG A 100 11.42 5.13 -20.50
N VAL A 101 11.73 4.68 -19.29
CA VAL A 101 11.70 5.49 -18.07
C VAL A 101 13.06 6.17 -17.91
N PRO A 102 13.14 7.49 -17.60
CA PRO A 102 14.40 8.19 -17.36
C PRO A 102 15.23 7.53 -16.27
N LEU A 103 16.56 7.51 -16.42
CA LEU A 103 17.46 6.69 -15.59
C LEU A 103 17.38 7.01 -14.09
N ALA A 104 17.27 8.29 -13.70
CA ALA A 104 17.13 8.67 -12.30
C ALA A 104 15.80 8.18 -11.70
N GLU A 105 14.73 8.19 -12.49
CA GLU A 105 13.43 7.65 -12.06
C GLU A 105 13.44 6.13 -11.92
N ARG A 106 14.18 5.43 -12.77
CA ARG A 106 14.38 3.97 -12.65
C ARG A 106 15.06 3.61 -11.33
N LEU A 107 16.02 4.43 -10.87
CA LEU A 107 16.61 4.29 -9.53
C LEU A 107 15.54 4.46 -8.43
N THR A 108 14.67 5.46 -8.58
CA THR A 108 13.54 5.67 -7.67
C THR A 108 12.63 4.44 -7.62
N PHE A 109 12.25 3.86 -8.76
CA PHE A 109 11.42 2.66 -8.80
C PHE A 109 12.09 1.45 -8.12
N ALA A 110 13.41 1.29 -8.26
CA ALA A 110 14.15 0.24 -7.56
C ALA A 110 14.11 0.41 -6.04
N SER A 111 14.18 1.65 -5.55
CA SER A 111 14.04 1.97 -4.12
C SER A 111 12.60 1.76 -3.63
N ILE A 112 11.61 2.22 -4.40
CA ILE A 112 10.17 2.03 -4.08
C ILE A 112 9.85 0.52 -3.99
N TYR A 113 10.33 -0.29 -4.94
CA TYR A 113 10.16 -1.75 -4.88
C TYR A 113 10.62 -2.32 -3.53
N GLN A 114 11.78 -1.91 -3.05
CA GLN A 114 12.31 -2.40 -1.77
C GLN A 114 11.52 -1.88 -0.58
N THR A 115 11.18 -0.61 -0.55
CA THR A 115 10.37 -0.02 0.53
C THR A 115 9.01 -0.69 0.62
N ASN A 116 8.36 -0.91 -0.51
CA ASN A 116 7.10 -1.65 -0.57
C ASN A 116 7.25 -3.07 -0.03
N LEU A 117 8.33 -3.77 -0.41
CA LEU A 117 8.60 -5.13 0.06
C LEU A 117 8.85 -5.16 1.58
N ASP A 118 9.56 -4.17 2.12
CA ASP A 118 9.77 -4.02 3.56
C ASP A 118 8.43 -3.87 4.28
N GLU A 119 7.56 -2.97 3.83
CA GLU A 119 6.24 -2.76 4.41
C GLU A 119 5.36 -4.03 4.32
N PHE A 120 5.42 -4.73 3.20
CA PHE A 120 4.71 -5.99 3.03
C PHE A 120 5.15 -7.05 4.05
N PHE A 121 6.46 -7.18 4.29
CA PHE A 121 6.96 -8.08 5.33
C PHE A 121 6.57 -7.61 6.73
N MET A 122 6.72 -6.32 7.01
CA MET A 122 6.39 -5.74 8.31
C MET A 122 4.93 -5.90 8.69
N VAL A 123 4.02 -5.84 7.71
CA VAL A 123 2.58 -5.85 7.96
C VAL A 123 1.97 -7.21 7.62
N ARG A 124 2.06 -7.63 6.35
CA ARG A 124 1.31 -8.80 5.87
C ARG A 124 1.95 -10.13 6.26
N VAL A 125 3.26 -10.27 6.05
CA VAL A 125 3.97 -11.48 6.48
C VAL A 125 3.99 -11.56 8.00
N GLY A 126 4.13 -10.43 8.69
CA GLY A 126 3.99 -10.34 10.15
C GLY A 126 2.66 -10.92 10.63
N THR A 127 1.53 -10.45 10.10
CA THR A 127 0.19 -10.99 10.43
C THR A 127 0.10 -12.49 10.15
N LEU A 128 0.57 -12.98 8.98
CA LEU A 128 0.54 -14.40 8.65
C LEU A 128 1.37 -15.23 9.64
N MET A 129 2.54 -14.75 10.06
CA MET A 129 3.37 -15.45 11.04
C MET A 129 2.70 -15.51 12.42
N MET A 130 2.01 -14.44 12.85
CA MET A 130 1.20 -14.47 14.07
C MET A 130 0.08 -15.50 13.97
N GLN A 131 -0.62 -15.59 12.82
CA GLN A 131 -1.67 -16.57 12.58
C GLN A 131 -1.16 -18.03 12.58
N MET A 132 0.09 -18.29 12.14
CA MET A 132 0.71 -19.61 12.21
C MET A 132 0.82 -20.14 13.65
N ASN A 133 0.98 -19.23 14.62
CA ASN A 133 1.08 -19.54 16.04
C ASN A 133 -0.30 -19.71 16.71
N SER A 134 -1.39 -19.40 15.99
CA SER A 134 -2.77 -19.58 16.50
C SER A 134 -3.17 -21.05 16.54
N LYS A 135 -3.99 -21.42 17.55
CA LYS A 135 -4.55 -22.77 17.66
C LYS A 135 -5.51 -23.12 16.52
N GLU A 136 -6.16 -22.11 15.92
CA GLU A 136 -7.07 -22.29 14.79
C GLU A 136 -6.31 -22.12 13.46
N LYS A 137 -6.38 -23.15 12.60
CA LYS A 137 -5.83 -23.07 11.24
C LYS A 137 -6.78 -22.26 10.35
N ILE A 138 -6.49 -20.98 10.21
CA ILE A 138 -7.23 -20.08 9.33
C ILE A 138 -6.82 -20.35 7.88
N ARG A 139 -7.82 -20.53 7.00
CA ARG A 139 -7.62 -20.62 5.56
C ARG A 139 -8.13 -19.38 4.86
N GLU A 140 -7.36 -18.90 3.90
CA GLU A 140 -7.74 -17.78 3.05
C GLU A 140 -9.02 -18.10 2.25
N ASN A 141 -9.94 -17.15 2.13
CA ASN A 141 -11.31 -17.43 1.69
C ASN A 141 -11.47 -17.71 0.19
N LYS A 142 -10.48 -17.40 -0.66
CA LYS A 142 -10.49 -17.59 -2.12
C LYS A 142 -9.71 -18.84 -2.54
N THR A 143 -8.42 -18.88 -2.25
CA THR A 143 -7.52 -19.98 -2.66
C THR A 143 -7.39 -21.08 -1.61
N LYS A 144 -8.02 -20.93 -0.43
CA LYS A 144 -7.99 -21.88 0.68
C LYS A 144 -6.60 -22.19 1.25
N MET A 145 -5.57 -21.44 0.89
CA MET A 145 -4.22 -21.58 1.44
C MET A 145 -4.20 -21.30 2.94
N THR A 146 -3.44 -22.10 3.70
CA THR A 146 -3.12 -21.82 5.11
C THR A 146 -2.09 -20.67 5.21
N SER A 147 -1.88 -20.11 6.40
CA SER A 147 -0.86 -19.09 6.62
C SER A 147 0.54 -19.62 6.33
N GLU A 148 0.85 -20.89 6.67
CA GLU A 148 2.13 -21.53 6.36
C GLU A 148 2.35 -21.68 4.85
N GLU A 149 1.33 -22.13 4.10
CA GLU A 149 1.38 -22.29 2.65
C GLU A 149 1.60 -20.94 1.97
N GLN A 150 0.92 -19.88 2.45
CA GLN A 150 1.08 -18.52 1.95
C GLN A 150 2.50 -17.99 2.20
N VAL A 151 3.03 -18.12 3.42
CA VAL A 151 4.38 -17.67 3.77
C VAL A 151 5.43 -18.42 2.94
N ALA A 152 5.30 -19.73 2.76
CA ALA A 152 6.22 -20.52 1.93
C ALA A 152 6.21 -20.03 0.47
N ALA A 153 5.04 -19.82 -0.13
CA ALA A 153 4.90 -19.32 -1.50
C ALA A 153 5.43 -17.89 -1.65
N ILE A 154 5.23 -17.03 -0.64
CA ILE A 154 5.78 -15.66 -0.60
C ILE A 154 7.31 -15.71 -0.63
N LEU A 155 7.94 -16.51 0.23
CA LEU A 155 9.41 -16.60 0.31
C LEU A 155 10.01 -17.11 -1.00
N ASP A 156 9.43 -18.11 -1.64
CA ASP A 156 9.87 -18.63 -2.94
C ASP A 156 9.77 -17.56 -4.03
N ARG A 157 8.65 -16.83 -4.06
CA ARG A 157 8.46 -15.74 -5.02
C ARG A 157 9.44 -14.61 -4.79
N VAL A 158 9.67 -14.20 -3.54
CA VAL A 158 10.66 -13.17 -3.17
C VAL A 158 12.06 -13.57 -3.60
N CYS A 159 12.49 -14.82 -3.38
CA CYS A 159 13.78 -15.31 -3.86
C CYS A 159 13.94 -15.17 -5.38
N THR A 160 12.87 -15.37 -6.14
CA THR A 160 12.85 -15.18 -7.60
C THR A 160 12.97 -13.70 -7.98
N LEU A 161 12.21 -12.83 -7.29
CA LEU A 161 12.22 -11.38 -7.53
C LEU A 161 13.55 -10.74 -7.14
N GLU A 162 14.23 -11.23 -6.10
CA GLU A 162 15.57 -10.75 -5.72
C GLU A 162 16.63 -11.02 -6.81
N LYS A 163 16.51 -12.14 -7.52
CA LYS A 163 17.37 -12.42 -8.70
C LYS A 163 17.10 -11.41 -9.82
N LYS A 164 15.84 -11.07 -10.06
CA LYS A 164 15.44 -10.07 -11.05
C LYS A 164 15.92 -8.67 -10.65
N LYS A 165 15.72 -8.28 -9.38
CA LYS A 165 16.21 -7.01 -8.82
C LYS A 165 17.73 -6.88 -9.00
N ALA A 166 18.49 -7.94 -8.74
CA ALA A 166 19.94 -7.92 -8.88
C ALA A 166 20.38 -7.62 -10.32
N LYS A 167 19.74 -8.22 -11.33
CA LYS A 167 20.03 -7.93 -12.75
C LYS A 167 19.72 -6.50 -13.13
N ILE A 168 18.55 -5.99 -12.69
CA ILE A 168 18.13 -4.59 -12.95
C ILE A 168 19.11 -3.63 -12.27
N TYR A 169 19.50 -3.89 -11.03
CA TYR A 169 20.46 -3.07 -10.31
C TYR A 169 21.83 -3.02 -11.03
N GLU A 170 22.34 -4.15 -11.47
CA GLU A 170 23.60 -4.22 -12.23
C GLU A 170 23.51 -3.40 -13.54
N GLN A 171 22.39 -3.51 -14.26
CA GLN A 171 22.13 -2.72 -15.47
C GLN A 171 22.09 -1.21 -15.15
N LEU A 172 21.36 -0.79 -14.10
CA LEU A 172 21.28 0.61 -13.69
C LEU A 172 22.66 1.19 -13.33
N MET A 173 23.47 0.44 -12.58
CA MET A 173 24.83 0.85 -12.23
C MET A 173 25.72 0.99 -13.47
N GLY A 174 25.58 0.07 -14.45
CA GLY A 174 26.29 0.17 -15.72
C GLY A 174 25.88 1.38 -16.57
N GLU A 175 24.61 1.75 -16.58
CA GLU A 175 24.10 2.92 -17.29
C GLU A 175 24.45 4.25 -16.61
N LEU A 176 24.72 4.25 -15.30
CA LEU A 176 25.18 5.42 -14.54
C LEU A 176 26.67 5.74 -14.80
N GLU A 177 27.50 4.73 -15.09
CA GLU A 177 28.94 4.93 -15.31
C GLU A 177 29.26 5.99 -16.40
N PRO A 178 28.66 5.94 -17.60
CA PRO A 178 28.89 6.97 -18.62
C PRO A 178 28.29 8.34 -18.26
N LYS A 179 27.44 8.40 -17.23
CA LYS A 179 26.88 9.66 -16.68
C LYS A 179 27.75 10.25 -15.58
N GLY A 180 28.91 9.63 -15.30
CA GLY A 180 29.85 10.09 -14.29
C GLY A 180 29.58 9.61 -12.87
N ILE A 181 28.64 8.69 -12.68
CA ILE A 181 28.31 8.13 -11.36
C ILE A 181 28.69 6.66 -11.30
N ARG A 182 29.45 6.29 -10.28
CA ARG A 182 29.89 4.91 -10.09
C ARG A 182 29.90 4.52 -8.60
N ILE A 183 29.28 3.41 -8.27
CA ILE A 183 29.48 2.76 -6.97
C ILE A 183 30.65 1.77 -7.13
N ILE A 184 31.69 1.98 -6.37
CA ILE A 184 32.93 1.20 -6.47
C ILE A 184 33.09 0.21 -5.32
N ASN A 185 33.94 -0.77 -5.55
CA ASN A 185 34.38 -1.73 -4.54
C ASN A 185 35.90 -1.74 -4.44
N PHE A 186 36.46 -2.35 -3.41
CA PHE A 186 37.90 -2.35 -3.13
C PHE A 186 38.74 -2.98 -4.24
N ASN A 187 38.21 -3.88 -5.06
CA ASN A 187 38.95 -4.54 -6.14
C ASN A 187 39.32 -3.61 -7.31
N LYS A 188 38.73 -2.40 -7.34
CA LYS A 188 38.91 -1.41 -8.43
C LYS A 188 39.57 -0.10 -7.94
N LEU A 189 40.23 -0.13 -6.78
CA LEU A 189 40.89 1.03 -6.18
C LEU A 189 42.39 1.06 -6.55
N SER A 190 42.94 2.25 -6.74
CA SER A 190 44.38 2.48 -6.68
C SER A 190 44.87 2.42 -5.24
N LYS A 191 46.19 2.36 -5.05
CA LYS A 191 46.78 2.34 -3.72
C LYS A 191 46.43 3.61 -2.93
N ASP A 192 46.55 4.79 -3.56
CA ASP A 192 46.30 6.08 -2.93
C ASP A 192 44.82 6.23 -2.51
N GLU A 193 43.89 5.69 -3.29
CA GLU A 193 42.46 5.67 -2.96
C GLU A 193 42.15 4.73 -1.80
N GLY A 194 42.84 3.58 -1.75
CA GLY A 194 42.78 2.66 -0.61
C GLY A 194 43.29 3.31 0.67
N ASP A 195 44.45 3.99 0.60
CA ASP A 195 45.05 4.71 1.74
C ASP A 195 44.15 5.88 2.21
N PHE A 196 43.50 6.60 1.25
CA PHE A 196 42.51 7.61 1.60
C PHE A 196 41.34 7.01 2.36
N LEU A 197 40.74 5.93 1.87
CA LEU A 197 39.58 5.28 2.51
C LEU A 197 39.94 4.69 3.87
N GLU A 198 41.17 4.19 4.04
CA GLU A 198 41.63 3.69 5.34
C GLU A 198 41.72 4.82 6.36
N LYS A 199 42.36 5.96 5.99
CA LYS A 199 42.43 7.16 6.84
C LYS A 199 41.03 7.70 7.14
N TYR A 200 40.15 7.72 6.13
CA TYR A 200 38.76 8.15 6.31
C TYR A 200 38.01 7.26 7.31
N PHE A 201 38.17 5.92 7.17
CA PHE A 201 37.61 4.95 8.12
C PHE A 201 38.08 5.21 9.53
N ASP A 202 39.42 5.33 9.74
CA ASP A 202 40.02 5.52 11.06
C ASP A 202 39.59 6.84 11.72
N ALA A 203 39.47 7.92 10.95
CA ALA A 203 39.15 9.25 11.48
C ALA A 203 37.64 9.52 11.62
N HIS A 204 36.81 9.02 10.70
CA HIS A 204 35.43 9.48 10.56
C HIS A 204 34.37 8.39 10.79
N ILE A 205 34.77 7.10 10.86
CA ILE A 205 33.82 5.99 11.02
C ILE A 205 34.15 5.17 12.27
N ALA A 206 35.37 4.66 12.39
CA ALA A 206 35.75 3.74 13.48
C ALA A 206 35.47 4.28 14.89
N PRO A 207 35.69 5.58 15.20
CA PRO A 207 35.40 6.11 16.54
C PRO A 207 33.94 6.06 16.96
N PHE A 208 33.01 5.98 15.99
CA PHE A 208 31.57 5.94 16.22
C PHE A 208 30.98 4.53 16.17
N LEU A 209 31.82 3.52 15.94
CA LEU A 209 31.35 2.12 15.88
C LEU A 209 31.45 1.46 17.26
N SER A 210 30.46 0.65 17.58
CA SER A 210 30.38 -0.13 18.82
C SER A 210 30.41 -1.63 18.50
N PRO A 211 31.60 -2.24 18.32
CA PRO A 211 31.72 -3.65 18.03
C PRO A 211 31.36 -4.49 19.25
N MET A 212 30.48 -5.48 19.06
CA MET A 212 30.05 -6.42 20.10
C MET A 212 30.53 -7.83 19.79
N ILE A 213 30.80 -8.64 20.81
CA ILE A 213 31.12 -10.07 20.68
C ILE A 213 30.12 -10.86 21.48
N ILE A 214 29.35 -11.71 20.82
CA ILE A 214 28.31 -12.53 21.45
C ILE A 214 28.94 -13.64 22.29
N GLY A 215 28.46 -13.82 23.52
CA GLY A 215 28.93 -14.83 24.45
C GLY A 215 28.07 -14.89 25.72
N LYS A 216 28.51 -15.72 26.70
CA LYS A 216 27.77 -15.91 27.95
C LYS A 216 27.54 -14.60 28.74
N GLN A 217 28.48 -13.66 28.64
CA GLN A 217 28.44 -12.37 29.37
C GLN A 217 27.85 -11.23 28.49
N GLN A 218 27.72 -11.45 27.20
CA GLN A 218 27.19 -10.49 26.26
C GLN A 218 26.17 -11.24 25.39
N PRO A 219 24.88 -11.22 25.75
CA PRO A 219 23.82 -11.87 24.97
C PRO A 219 23.69 -11.23 23.59
N PHE A 220 22.94 -11.89 22.71
CA PHE A 220 22.63 -11.36 21.39
C PHE A 220 21.92 -10.00 21.53
N PRO A 221 22.44 -8.93 20.87
CA PRO A 221 21.85 -7.60 21.02
C PRO A 221 20.50 -7.50 20.31
N PHE A 222 19.66 -6.58 20.77
CA PHE A 222 18.49 -6.20 20.03
C PHE A 222 18.91 -5.53 18.70
N LEU A 223 18.45 -6.06 17.58
CA LEU A 223 18.69 -5.49 16.25
C LEU A 223 17.47 -4.66 15.85
N ALA A 224 17.68 -3.37 15.67
CA ALA A 224 16.62 -2.44 15.29
C ALA A 224 16.11 -2.72 13.86
N ASN A 225 14.83 -2.46 13.65
CA ASN A 225 14.16 -2.69 12.36
C ASN A 225 14.80 -1.91 11.22
N LYS A 226 15.10 -2.58 10.12
CA LYS A 226 15.70 -2.05 8.87
C LYS A 226 17.10 -1.45 9.01
N GLN A 227 17.73 -1.49 10.15
CA GLN A 227 19.11 -1.04 10.37
C GLN A 227 20.12 -2.02 9.79
N LEU A 228 21.25 -1.49 9.32
CA LEU A 228 22.36 -2.29 8.77
C LEU A 228 23.36 -2.64 9.87
N TYR A 229 23.76 -3.89 9.90
CA TYR A 229 24.76 -4.44 10.81
C TYR A 229 25.81 -5.23 10.04
N ALA A 230 27.07 -5.15 10.41
CA ALA A 230 28.06 -6.14 10.00
C ALA A 230 28.03 -7.32 10.97
N ILE A 231 27.82 -8.53 10.44
CA ILE A 231 27.99 -9.79 11.18
C ILE A 231 29.30 -10.42 10.79
N VAL A 232 30.05 -10.90 11.78
CA VAL A 232 31.42 -11.41 11.62
C VAL A 232 31.58 -12.72 12.37
N LEU A 233 32.06 -13.75 11.70
CA LEU A 233 32.44 -15.00 12.34
C LEU A 233 33.91 -14.96 12.73
N LEU A 234 34.15 -15.02 14.01
CA LEU A 234 35.43 -14.81 14.66
C LEU A 234 36.01 -16.12 15.20
N THR A 235 37.32 -16.27 15.14
CA THR A 235 38.02 -17.34 15.86
C THR A 235 39.07 -16.71 16.75
N SER A 236 39.00 -16.99 18.05
CA SER A 236 40.01 -16.53 19.00
C SER A 236 41.35 -17.24 18.84
N GLN A 237 42.44 -16.72 19.36
CA GLN A 237 43.74 -17.37 19.35
C GLN A 237 43.72 -18.78 19.98
N LYS A 238 42.79 -19.06 20.91
CA LYS A 238 42.58 -20.39 21.50
C LYS A 238 41.62 -21.28 20.66
N GLY A 239 41.32 -20.93 19.41
CA GLY A 239 40.45 -21.70 18.53
C GLY A 239 38.96 -21.61 18.83
N LYS A 240 38.51 -20.83 19.80
CA LYS A 240 37.10 -20.69 20.15
C LYS A 240 36.37 -19.81 19.11
N LYS A 241 35.25 -20.34 18.55
CA LYS A 241 34.38 -19.61 17.64
C LYS A 241 33.52 -18.60 18.40
N LYS A 242 33.33 -17.43 17.82
CA LYS A 242 32.53 -16.32 18.35
C LYS A 242 31.82 -15.61 17.18
N THR A 243 30.73 -14.94 17.47
CA THR A 243 30.03 -14.07 16.51
C THR A 243 30.20 -12.63 16.96
N GLY A 244 30.65 -11.77 16.05
CA GLY A 244 30.72 -10.32 16.27
C GLY A 244 29.62 -9.62 15.52
N ILE A 245 29.09 -8.53 16.08
CA ILE A 245 28.10 -7.64 15.45
C ILE A 245 28.55 -6.20 15.59
N VAL A 246 28.43 -5.43 14.50
CA VAL A 246 28.76 -4.00 14.46
C VAL A 246 27.60 -3.25 13.81
N PRO A 247 26.96 -2.27 14.48
CA PRO A 247 26.01 -1.38 13.82
C PRO A 247 26.73 -0.57 12.73
N CYS A 248 26.17 -0.55 11.50
CA CYS A 248 26.74 0.15 10.35
C CYS A 248 25.99 1.42 9.96
N SER A 249 24.86 1.71 10.59
CA SER A 249 24.05 2.91 10.34
C SER A 249 24.07 3.82 11.54
N ASN A 250 24.39 5.09 11.32
CA ASN A 250 24.18 6.15 12.31
C ASN A 250 24.00 7.50 11.59
N SER A 251 23.67 8.54 12.34
CA SER A 251 23.49 9.91 11.83
C SER A 251 24.79 10.71 11.73
N VAL A 252 25.92 10.17 12.18
CA VAL A 252 27.18 10.90 12.33
C VAL A 252 28.02 10.89 11.07
N PHE A 253 28.06 9.75 10.35
CA PHE A 253 28.86 9.66 9.12
C PHE A 253 28.00 9.45 7.88
N LYS A 254 28.53 9.93 6.73
CA LYS A 254 27.85 9.81 5.46
C LYS A 254 27.85 8.37 4.98
N ARG A 255 26.74 7.94 4.36
CA ARG A 255 26.64 6.60 3.77
C ARG A 255 27.36 6.50 2.43
N LEU A 256 27.28 7.56 1.58
CA LEU A 256 28.04 7.68 0.33
C LEU A 256 29.33 8.46 0.60
N ILE A 257 30.46 7.78 0.44
CA ILE A 257 31.82 8.35 0.60
C ILE A 257 32.39 8.55 -0.79
N GLU A 258 32.52 9.80 -1.21
CA GLU A 258 33.08 10.16 -2.51
C GLU A 258 34.60 10.02 -2.50
N ILE A 259 35.19 9.52 -3.61
CA ILE A 259 36.62 9.42 -3.80
C ILE A 259 37.15 10.74 -4.36
N PRO A 260 37.98 11.50 -3.64
CA PRO A 260 38.40 12.84 -4.07
C PRO A 260 39.15 12.85 -5.43
N THR A 261 39.89 11.80 -5.74
CA THR A 261 40.65 11.66 -7.00
C THR A 261 39.77 11.28 -8.19
N ARG A 262 38.53 10.84 -7.93
CA ARG A 262 37.55 10.43 -8.94
C ARG A 262 36.14 10.97 -8.59
N PRO A 263 35.84 12.22 -8.89
CA PRO A 263 34.51 12.79 -8.65
C PRO A 263 33.39 11.92 -9.25
N GLY A 264 32.30 11.78 -8.52
CA GLY A 264 31.19 10.91 -8.90
C GLY A 264 31.40 9.40 -8.61
N CYS A 265 32.58 9.01 -8.09
CA CYS A 265 32.81 7.64 -7.63
C CYS A 265 32.62 7.54 -6.12
N PHE A 266 31.76 6.60 -5.70
CA PHE A 266 31.36 6.48 -4.30
C PHE A 266 31.61 5.08 -3.76
N MET A 267 32.03 5.00 -2.49
CA MET A 267 32.06 3.82 -1.64
C MET A 267 30.90 3.88 -0.65
N LEU A 268 30.17 2.78 -0.48
CA LEU A 268 29.16 2.66 0.59
C LEU A 268 29.85 2.47 1.95
N SER A 269 29.43 3.20 2.97
CA SER A 269 30.04 3.12 4.32
C SER A 269 29.96 1.73 4.93
N GLU A 270 28.87 0.98 4.70
CA GLU A 270 28.73 -0.40 5.17
C GLU A 270 29.76 -1.34 4.51
N GLU A 271 30.11 -1.14 3.25
CA GLU A 271 31.15 -1.91 2.56
C GLU A 271 32.56 -1.52 3.08
N LEU A 272 32.76 -0.23 3.37
CA LEU A 272 34.00 0.26 3.98
C LEU A 272 34.19 -0.33 5.39
N ILE A 273 33.17 -0.32 6.21
CA ILE A 273 33.16 -0.95 7.53
C ILE A 273 33.49 -2.45 7.42
N LEU A 274 32.82 -3.13 6.49
CA LEU A 274 33.03 -4.56 6.29
C LEU A 274 34.46 -4.88 5.78
N HIS A 275 35.08 -3.99 5.01
CA HIS A 275 36.46 -4.17 4.54
C HIS A 275 37.43 -4.06 5.72
N PHE A 276 37.38 -3.00 6.51
CA PHE A 276 38.30 -2.74 7.62
C PHE A 276 37.84 -3.34 8.96
N ILE A 277 36.88 -4.26 8.95
CA ILE A 277 36.29 -4.86 10.14
C ILE A 277 37.34 -5.54 11.05
N SER A 278 38.47 -6.02 10.49
CA SER A 278 39.59 -6.62 11.23
C SER A 278 40.21 -5.65 12.23
N LYS A 279 40.22 -4.35 11.95
CA LYS A 279 40.73 -3.31 12.88
C LYS A 279 39.88 -3.24 14.16
N LEU A 280 38.59 -3.60 14.08
CA LEU A 280 37.69 -3.61 15.23
C LEU A 280 37.81 -4.87 16.08
N TYR A 281 38.42 -5.94 15.55
CA TYR A 281 38.59 -7.22 16.24
C TYR A 281 40.05 -7.72 16.20
N PRO A 282 41.03 -6.94 16.71
CA PRO A 282 42.48 -7.24 16.55
C PRO A 282 42.92 -8.53 17.19
N LYS A 283 42.19 -9.05 18.19
CA LYS A 283 42.51 -10.32 18.90
C LYS A 283 41.87 -11.56 18.30
N TYR A 284 41.21 -11.42 17.12
CA TYR A 284 40.45 -12.49 16.47
C TYR A 284 40.81 -12.63 15.00
N VAL A 285 40.72 -13.86 14.51
CA VAL A 285 40.79 -14.15 13.06
C VAL A 285 39.38 -14.12 12.49
N ILE A 286 39.14 -13.31 11.48
CA ILE A 286 37.86 -13.24 10.78
C ILE A 286 37.78 -14.38 9.79
N ARG A 287 36.75 -15.21 9.88
CA ARG A 287 36.49 -16.33 8.98
C ARG A 287 35.52 -15.97 7.87
N GLU A 288 34.43 -15.34 8.23
CA GLU A 288 33.39 -14.90 7.31
C GLU A 288 32.80 -13.57 7.81
N LYS A 289 32.25 -12.79 6.88
CA LYS A 289 31.64 -11.51 7.18
C LYS A 289 30.54 -11.18 6.17
N SER A 290 29.47 -10.54 6.63
CA SER A 290 28.35 -10.08 5.79
C SER A 290 27.74 -8.82 6.38
N ILE A 291 27.16 -7.99 5.54
CA ILE A 291 26.18 -7.02 6.02
C ILE A 291 24.86 -7.77 6.22
N MET A 292 24.19 -7.44 7.31
CA MET A 292 22.91 -8.03 7.71
C MET A 292 21.89 -6.92 7.94
N ARG A 293 20.64 -7.19 7.59
CA ARG A 293 19.49 -6.32 7.84
C ARG A 293 18.31 -7.15 8.32
N VAL A 294 17.68 -6.71 9.40
CA VAL A 294 16.52 -7.39 9.99
C VAL A 294 15.27 -6.57 9.69
N THR A 295 14.24 -7.21 9.17
CA THR A 295 12.88 -6.64 9.07
C THR A 295 12.03 -7.25 10.18
N ARG A 296 11.37 -6.40 10.99
CA ARG A 296 10.52 -6.82 12.10
C ARG A 296 9.05 -6.63 11.76
N ASN A 297 8.20 -7.42 12.39
CA ASN A 297 6.76 -7.18 12.37
C ASN A 297 6.47 -5.74 12.87
N ALA A 298 5.46 -5.11 12.30
CA ALA A 298 4.97 -3.80 12.74
C ALA A 298 3.44 -3.78 12.87
N ASP A 299 2.80 -4.95 12.74
CA ASP A 299 1.36 -5.09 12.82
C ASP A 299 0.98 -5.49 14.25
N ILE A 300 0.55 -4.50 15.03
CA ILE A 300 -0.10 -4.70 16.33
C ILE A 300 -1.55 -4.33 16.14
N ASP A 301 -2.47 -5.15 16.62
CA ASP A 301 -3.87 -4.78 16.68
C ASP A 301 -4.08 -3.80 17.85
N ALA A 302 -4.71 -2.66 17.58
CA ALA A 302 -5.05 -1.70 18.60
C ALA A 302 -6.07 -2.27 19.59
N GLN A 303 -6.87 -3.26 19.17
CA GLN A 303 -7.83 -3.96 20.04
C GLN A 303 -7.16 -4.80 21.11
N ASP A 304 -5.96 -5.33 20.84
CA ASP A 304 -5.18 -6.10 21.86
C ASP A 304 -4.68 -5.23 23.02
N MET A 305 -4.85 -3.91 22.92
CA MET A 305 -4.39 -2.94 23.89
C MET A 305 -5.51 -2.03 24.43
N TYR A 306 -6.76 -2.34 24.07
CA TYR A 306 -7.91 -1.54 24.48
C TYR A 306 -8.05 -1.61 26.00
N ASP A 307 -7.95 -0.43 26.62
CA ASP A 307 -8.18 -0.19 28.04
C ASP A 307 -9.28 0.89 28.13
N GLU A 308 -10.41 0.58 28.74
CA GLU A 308 -11.55 1.50 28.83
C GLU A 308 -11.21 2.78 29.59
N ASP A 309 -10.19 2.74 30.45
CA ASP A 309 -9.77 3.90 31.27
C ASP A 309 -8.68 4.76 30.59
N MET A 310 -8.14 4.32 29.43
CA MET A 310 -7.06 5.02 28.74
C MET A 310 -7.57 5.80 27.52
N ASP A 311 -7.22 7.09 27.44
CA ASP A 311 -7.47 7.90 26.25
C ASP A 311 -6.87 7.23 24.99
N TYR A 312 -7.65 7.17 23.93
CA TYR A 312 -7.29 6.47 22.68
C TYR A 312 -5.95 6.94 22.07
N ARG A 313 -5.63 8.21 22.22
CA ARG A 313 -4.36 8.79 21.76
C ARG A 313 -3.18 8.26 22.58
N ASN A 314 -3.28 8.24 23.91
CA ASN A 314 -2.26 7.68 24.80
C ASN A 314 -2.04 6.19 24.51
N MET A 315 -3.11 5.44 24.24
CA MET A 315 -3.04 4.06 23.80
C MET A 315 -2.25 3.92 22.48
N MET A 316 -2.48 4.80 21.51
CA MET A 316 -1.75 4.79 20.25
C MET A 316 -0.27 5.14 20.41
N GLU A 317 0.10 6.04 21.31
CA GLU A 317 1.51 6.31 21.64
C GLU A 317 2.21 5.09 22.24
N GLU A 318 1.56 4.39 23.18
CA GLU A 318 2.09 3.16 23.76
C GLU A 318 2.22 2.05 22.70
N LEU A 319 1.26 1.94 21.78
CA LEU A 319 1.33 1.00 20.67
C LEU A 319 2.54 1.28 19.76
N ILE A 320 2.82 2.55 19.46
CA ILE A 320 3.99 2.95 18.66
C ILE A 320 5.28 2.50 19.38
N LYS A 321 5.38 2.71 20.70
CA LYS A 321 6.55 2.28 21.51
C LYS A 321 6.72 0.76 21.50
N LYS A 322 5.64 -0.02 21.65
CA LYS A 322 5.67 -1.50 21.63
C LYS A 322 6.04 -2.05 20.24
N ARG A 323 5.57 -1.42 19.16
CA ARG A 323 5.85 -1.84 17.78
C ARG A 323 7.34 -1.96 17.47
N VAL A 324 8.19 -1.14 18.08
CA VAL A 324 9.64 -1.15 17.85
C VAL A 324 10.27 -2.50 18.22
N ARG A 325 9.68 -3.27 19.13
CA ARG A 325 10.24 -4.51 19.71
C ARG A 325 9.63 -5.80 19.19
N LEU A 326 8.76 -5.73 18.16
CA LEU A 326 8.11 -6.91 17.61
C LEU A 326 9.09 -7.89 16.92
N ASP A 327 8.64 -9.12 16.71
CA ASP A 327 9.44 -10.24 16.23
C ASP A 327 10.03 -10.02 14.83
N PRO A 328 11.23 -10.57 14.56
CA PRO A 328 11.80 -10.60 13.21
C PRO A 328 10.91 -11.40 12.24
N VAL A 329 10.73 -10.90 11.02
CA VAL A 329 9.98 -11.58 9.94
C VAL A 329 10.87 -11.90 8.75
N ARG A 330 12.01 -11.22 8.60
CA ARG A 330 12.98 -11.47 7.52
C ARG A 330 14.38 -11.01 7.95
N VAL A 331 15.38 -11.77 7.53
CA VAL A 331 16.81 -11.40 7.64
C VAL A 331 17.45 -11.43 6.26
N GLU A 332 18.08 -10.36 5.88
CA GLU A 332 18.81 -10.23 4.61
C GLU A 332 20.31 -10.17 4.88
N LEU A 333 21.09 -10.91 4.07
CA LEU A 333 22.54 -10.95 4.11
C LEU A 333 23.12 -10.53 2.77
N SER A 334 24.10 -9.62 2.76
CA SER A 334 24.76 -9.19 1.52
C SER A 334 25.71 -10.27 0.95
N ARG A 335 26.16 -11.19 1.79
CA ARG A 335 27.03 -12.32 1.43
C ARG A 335 26.54 -13.58 2.12
N LYS A 336 26.70 -14.72 1.45
CA LYS A 336 26.42 -16.01 2.07
C LYS A 336 27.41 -16.26 3.22
N ILE A 337 26.90 -16.78 4.31
CA ILE A 337 27.67 -17.32 5.43
C ILE A 337 27.39 -18.81 5.55
N ASN A 338 28.24 -19.55 6.26
CA ASN A 338 28.08 -21.01 6.38
C ASN A 338 26.78 -21.39 7.10
N SER A 339 26.31 -22.62 6.86
CA SER A 339 25.02 -23.11 7.39
C SER A 339 24.94 -23.06 8.92
N LYS A 340 26.06 -23.34 9.61
CA LYS A 340 26.11 -23.31 11.08
C LYS A 340 25.86 -21.89 11.63
N ALA A 341 26.41 -20.87 10.99
CA ALA A 341 26.15 -19.49 11.35
C ALA A 341 24.68 -19.07 11.06
N VAL A 342 24.12 -19.59 9.96
CA VAL A 342 22.67 -19.41 9.69
C VAL A 342 21.84 -20.09 10.78
N ASP A 343 22.23 -21.27 11.25
CA ASP A 343 21.55 -21.97 12.34
C ASP A 343 21.61 -21.18 13.64
N GLU A 344 22.79 -20.62 13.99
CA GLU A 344 22.96 -19.76 15.16
C GLU A 344 22.09 -18.49 15.07
N LEU A 345 22.07 -17.82 13.90
CA LEU A 345 21.20 -16.65 13.69
C LEU A 345 19.72 -16.99 13.78
N SER A 346 19.31 -18.12 13.21
CA SER A 346 17.94 -18.63 13.28
C SER A 346 17.49 -18.82 14.75
N CYS A 347 18.37 -19.39 15.59
CA CYS A 347 18.12 -19.56 17.02
C CYS A 347 18.10 -18.23 17.78
N PHE A 348 19.05 -17.32 17.53
CA PHE A 348 19.12 -16.03 18.22
C PHE A 348 17.95 -15.10 17.90
N LEU A 349 17.46 -15.17 16.68
CA LEU A 349 16.37 -14.30 16.19
C LEU A 349 15.00 -15.00 16.24
N GLU A 350 14.96 -16.26 16.69
CA GLU A 350 13.73 -17.07 16.76
C GLU A 350 12.96 -17.11 15.43
N ILE A 351 13.70 -17.19 14.32
CA ILE A 351 13.13 -17.14 12.98
C ILE A 351 13.54 -18.35 12.15
N GLY A 352 12.63 -18.86 11.31
CA GLY A 352 12.92 -20.00 10.43
C GLY A 352 14.06 -19.69 9.43
N LYS A 353 14.92 -20.67 9.15
CA LYS A 353 16.07 -20.51 8.21
C LYS A 353 15.67 -20.02 6.82
N LYS A 354 14.48 -20.36 6.33
CA LYS A 354 13.95 -19.90 5.04
C LYS A 354 13.72 -18.38 4.99
N HIS A 355 13.58 -17.73 6.13
CA HIS A 355 13.46 -16.27 6.24
C HIS A 355 14.80 -15.53 6.23
N ILE A 356 15.94 -16.28 6.24
CA ILE A 356 17.29 -15.74 6.16
C ILE A 356 17.75 -15.88 4.71
N ILE A 357 17.77 -14.78 3.96
CA ILE A 357 18.02 -14.75 2.52
C ILE A 357 19.30 -13.99 2.19
N SER A 358 20.05 -14.46 1.19
CA SER A 358 21.21 -13.73 0.66
C SER A 358 20.83 -12.92 -0.56
N VAL A 359 21.13 -11.63 -0.55
CA VAL A 359 20.78 -10.63 -1.55
C VAL A 359 22.04 -10.07 -2.20
N LYS A 360 22.04 -9.89 -3.51
CA LYS A 360 23.21 -9.40 -4.26
C LYS A 360 23.26 -7.88 -4.46
N THR A 361 22.19 -7.17 -4.07
CA THR A 361 22.13 -5.71 -4.11
C THR A 361 22.45 -5.16 -2.73
N PRO A 362 22.75 -3.84 -2.59
CA PRO A 362 22.76 -3.20 -1.29
C PRO A 362 21.44 -3.48 -0.53
N LEU A 363 21.55 -3.78 0.76
CA LEU A 363 20.40 -4.20 1.59
C LEU A 363 19.41 -3.05 1.90
N ASP A 364 19.84 -1.82 1.67
CA ASP A 364 19.01 -0.63 1.74
C ASP A 364 19.29 0.22 0.50
N MET A 365 18.26 0.44 -0.32
CA MET A 365 18.35 1.17 -1.57
C MET A 365 18.12 2.68 -1.42
N SER A 366 17.94 3.20 -0.21
CA SER A 366 17.68 4.64 0.01
C SER A 366 18.82 5.55 -0.44
N PHE A 367 20.06 5.02 -0.56
CA PHE A 367 21.21 5.77 -1.06
C PHE A 367 21.02 6.32 -2.49
N VAL A 368 20.13 5.73 -3.28
CA VAL A 368 19.87 6.19 -4.65
C VAL A 368 19.32 7.62 -4.69
N PHE A 369 18.59 8.06 -3.67
CA PHE A 369 18.12 9.44 -3.56
C PHE A 369 19.27 10.43 -3.34
N GLN A 370 20.35 10.00 -2.68
CA GLN A 370 21.56 10.79 -2.57
C GLN A 370 22.29 10.84 -3.91
N LEU A 371 22.36 9.74 -4.67
CA LEU A 371 22.94 9.73 -6.02
C LEU A 371 22.20 10.68 -6.97
N GLN A 372 20.89 10.77 -6.88
CA GLN A 372 20.11 11.68 -7.73
C GLN A 372 20.51 13.14 -7.54
N SER A 373 21.01 13.56 -6.37
CA SER A 373 21.49 14.91 -6.15
C SER A 373 22.69 15.27 -7.03
N TYR A 374 23.50 14.30 -7.41
CA TYR A 374 24.65 14.46 -8.33
C TYR A 374 24.25 14.39 -9.81
N LEU A 375 22.99 14.11 -10.12
CA LEU A 375 22.45 14.06 -11.48
C LEU A 375 21.54 15.25 -11.82
N ARG A 376 21.37 16.21 -10.90
CA ARG A 376 20.42 17.35 -11.05
C ARG A 376 20.74 18.26 -12.25
N ASP A 377 21.99 18.30 -12.66
CA ASP A 377 22.46 19.02 -13.85
C ASP A 377 22.11 18.34 -15.17
N LYS A 378 21.50 17.14 -15.14
CA LYS A 378 21.13 16.30 -16.28
C LYS A 378 19.60 16.08 -16.30
N PRO A 379 18.82 17.08 -16.70
CA PRO A 379 17.34 17.01 -16.63
C PRO A 379 16.76 15.88 -17.48
N GLU A 380 17.44 15.44 -18.53
CA GLU A 380 17.04 14.34 -19.41
C GLU A 380 16.99 12.98 -18.67
N LEU A 381 17.61 12.87 -17.49
CA LEU A 381 17.59 11.66 -16.65
C LEU A 381 16.37 11.60 -15.72
N PHE A 382 15.56 12.64 -15.70
CA PHE A 382 14.35 12.76 -14.87
C PHE A 382 13.11 12.92 -15.76
N PHE A 383 11.94 12.65 -15.19
CA PHE A 383 10.70 13.07 -15.82
C PHE A 383 10.64 14.59 -15.94
N GLU A 384 10.15 15.08 -17.06
CA GLU A 384 9.90 16.51 -17.25
C GLU A 384 9.08 17.08 -16.08
N LYS A 385 9.53 18.14 -15.47
CA LYS A 385 8.81 18.76 -14.35
C LYS A 385 7.48 19.31 -14.84
N ARG A 386 6.38 18.80 -14.28
CA ARG A 386 5.03 19.30 -14.54
C ARG A 386 4.51 20.02 -13.31
N THR A 387 4.01 21.22 -13.52
CA THR A 387 3.31 21.99 -12.49
C THR A 387 1.82 21.84 -12.71
N PRO A 388 1.03 21.49 -11.68
CA PRO A 388 -0.42 21.48 -11.79
C PRO A 388 -0.91 22.85 -12.26
N ARG A 389 -1.80 22.85 -13.25
CA ARG A 389 -2.40 24.08 -13.76
C ARG A 389 -3.56 24.51 -12.85
N ASP A 390 -3.85 25.80 -12.85
CA ASP A 390 -5.08 26.29 -12.25
C ASP A 390 -6.26 25.90 -13.17
N THR A 391 -7.38 25.48 -12.59
CA THR A 391 -8.56 25.13 -13.38
C THR A 391 -9.15 26.38 -14.04
N PRO A 392 -9.58 26.31 -15.32
CA PRO A 392 -10.28 27.41 -15.97
C PRO A 392 -11.72 27.59 -15.47
N GLU A 393 -12.20 26.65 -14.65
CA GLU A 393 -13.59 26.63 -14.18
C GLU A 393 -13.84 27.54 -12.97
N LEU A 394 -12.76 27.94 -12.26
CA LEU A 394 -12.82 28.75 -11.05
C LEU A 394 -11.84 29.93 -11.10
N SER A 395 -12.29 31.08 -10.64
CA SER A 395 -11.47 32.27 -10.38
C SER A 395 -10.97 32.26 -8.94
N LEU A 396 -9.64 32.22 -8.74
CA LEU A 396 -9.06 32.35 -7.39
C LEU A 396 -9.14 33.79 -6.83
N LYS A 397 -9.66 34.76 -7.60
CA LYS A 397 -9.86 36.13 -7.15
C LYS A 397 -11.21 36.38 -6.51
N GLU A 398 -12.16 35.48 -6.73
CA GLU A 398 -13.53 35.55 -6.22
C GLU A 398 -13.73 34.46 -5.16
N SER A 399 -14.82 34.54 -4.38
CA SER A 399 -15.21 33.51 -3.43
C SER A 399 -15.43 32.18 -4.14
N ILE A 400 -14.75 31.13 -3.71
CA ILE A 400 -14.93 29.78 -4.25
C ILE A 400 -16.32 29.24 -3.83
N LEU A 401 -16.82 29.61 -2.65
CA LEU A 401 -18.15 29.21 -2.17
C LEU A 401 -19.24 29.69 -3.14
N ASP A 402 -19.21 30.99 -3.51
CA ASP A 402 -20.20 31.58 -4.42
C ASP A 402 -20.13 31.00 -5.85
N GLN A 403 -18.96 30.52 -6.26
CA GLN A 403 -18.79 29.88 -7.56
C GLN A 403 -19.34 28.45 -7.55
N ILE A 404 -19.13 27.70 -6.46
CA ILE A 404 -19.66 26.34 -6.29
C ILE A 404 -21.19 26.33 -6.15
N GLU A 405 -21.78 27.35 -5.50
CA GLU A 405 -23.24 27.52 -5.42
C GLU A 405 -23.88 27.60 -6.83
N LYS A 406 -23.14 28.09 -7.81
CA LYS A 406 -23.65 28.25 -9.19
C LYS A 406 -23.39 27.03 -10.06
N LYS A 407 -22.35 26.24 -9.73
CA LYS A 407 -21.90 25.16 -10.60
C LYS A 407 -21.00 24.17 -9.84
N ASP A 408 -21.25 22.90 -10.00
CA ASP A 408 -20.36 21.84 -9.56
C ASP A 408 -19.00 21.92 -10.26
N VAL A 409 -17.94 21.65 -9.51
CA VAL A 409 -16.56 21.65 -10.03
C VAL A 409 -15.85 20.34 -9.71
N LEU A 410 -15.36 19.69 -10.75
CA LEU A 410 -14.56 18.47 -10.64
C LEU A 410 -13.09 18.77 -10.97
N LEU A 411 -12.22 18.67 -9.98
CA LEU A 411 -10.77 18.78 -10.15
C LEU A 411 -10.12 17.43 -10.34
N SER A 412 -9.14 17.36 -11.26
CA SER A 412 -8.37 16.16 -11.57
C SER A 412 -6.90 16.35 -11.18
N TYR A 413 -6.48 15.78 -10.04
CA TYR A 413 -5.07 15.75 -9.64
C TYR A 413 -4.30 14.66 -10.40
N PRO A 414 -2.99 14.84 -10.65
CA PRO A 414 -2.10 15.98 -10.35
C PRO A 414 -2.08 17.04 -11.47
N PHE A 415 -3.01 16.97 -12.41
CA PHE A 415 -3.03 17.85 -13.58
C PHE A 415 -3.53 19.25 -13.24
N GLU A 416 -4.47 19.32 -12.31
CA GLU A 416 -4.99 20.55 -11.76
C GLU A 416 -4.51 20.77 -10.33
N SER A 417 -4.50 22.05 -9.91
CA SER A 417 -4.01 22.48 -8.61
C SER A 417 -5.02 22.23 -7.49
N MET A 418 -4.53 21.89 -6.30
CA MET A 418 -5.36 21.84 -5.08
C MET A 418 -5.68 23.24 -4.51
N LYS A 419 -5.15 24.32 -5.10
CA LYS A 419 -5.37 25.69 -4.61
C LYS A 419 -6.85 26.07 -4.48
N PRO A 420 -7.78 25.71 -5.43
CA PRO A 420 -9.18 26.04 -5.27
C PRO A 420 -9.80 25.41 -4.02
N PHE A 421 -9.46 24.17 -3.70
CA PHE A 421 -9.93 23.50 -2.48
C PHE A 421 -9.40 24.19 -1.21
N ILE A 422 -8.09 24.55 -1.18
CA ILE A 422 -7.51 25.27 -0.04
C ILE A 422 -8.18 26.65 0.11
N LYS A 423 -8.40 27.35 -1.01
CA LYS A 423 -9.08 28.64 -0.98
C LYS A 423 -10.55 28.51 -0.52
N MET A 424 -11.25 27.45 -0.91
CA MET A 424 -12.60 27.16 -0.41
C MET A 424 -12.64 27.08 1.12
N LEU A 425 -11.63 26.47 1.74
CA LEU A 425 -11.55 26.41 3.21
C LEU A 425 -11.22 27.78 3.83
N ASN A 426 -10.31 28.56 3.20
CA ASN A 426 -10.01 29.91 3.67
C ASN A 426 -11.24 30.83 3.52
N ASP A 427 -11.92 30.80 2.37
CA ASP A 427 -13.17 31.54 2.18
C ASP A 427 -14.22 31.16 3.23
N ALA A 428 -14.34 29.87 3.56
CA ALA A 428 -15.24 29.39 4.59
C ALA A 428 -14.84 29.85 6.02
N ALA A 429 -13.55 29.99 6.29
CA ALA A 429 -13.06 30.52 7.57
C ALA A 429 -13.41 31.99 7.75
N GLU A 430 -13.39 32.79 6.67
CA GLU A 430 -13.65 34.23 6.69
C GLU A 430 -15.15 34.58 6.52
N ASP A 431 -15.95 33.77 5.81
CA ASP A 431 -17.37 34.05 5.51
C ASP A 431 -18.23 34.06 6.79
N PRO A 432 -18.88 35.21 7.13
CA PRO A 432 -19.69 35.31 8.34
C PRO A 432 -20.93 34.40 8.35
N ASP A 433 -21.43 33.98 7.17
CA ASP A 433 -22.58 33.12 7.05
C ASP A 433 -22.22 31.63 7.25
N VAL A 434 -20.94 31.25 7.17
CA VAL A 434 -20.50 29.91 7.49
C VAL A 434 -20.54 29.67 8.99
N VAL A 435 -21.25 28.60 9.39
CA VAL A 435 -21.44 28.24 10.80
C VAL A 435 -20.62 27.04 11.23
N SER A 436 -20.39 26.11 10.32
CA SER A 436 -19.55 24.94 10.65
C SER A 436 -18.76 24.40 9.47
N ILE A 437 -17.60 23.79 9.77
CA ILE A 437 -16.76 23.02 8.85
C ILE A 437 -16.52 21.65 9.47
N LYS A 438 -16.89 20.58 8.76
CA LYS A 438 -16.67 19.20 9.19
C LYS A 438 -15.81 18.48 8.17
N MET A 439 -14.75 17.78 8.63
CA MET A 439 -13.77 17.20 7.73
C MET A 439 -13.18 15.89 8.23
N THR A 440 -12.87 14.96 7.32
CA THR A 440 -12.16 13.71 7.64
C THR A 440 -10.71 13.78 7.19
N LEU A 441 -9.76 13.48 8.07
CA LEU A 441 -8.33 13.49 7.78
C LEU A 441 -7.73 12.08 8.00
N TYR A 442 -6.95 11.61 7.02
CA TYR A 442 -6.26 10.33 7.07
C TYR A 442 -4.73 10.47 7.05
N ARG A 443 -4.20 11.23 6.12
CA ARG A 443 -2.78 11.58 5.99
C ARG A 443 -2.64 13.03 5.61
N VAL A 444 -1.99 13.79 6.44
CA VAL A 444 -1.82 15.23 6.29
C VAL A 444 -0.35 15.56 6.01
N ALA A 445 -0.07 16.61 5.28
CA ALA A 445 1.30 17.08 5.06
C ALA A 445 1.82 17.82 6.31
N ASP A 446 3.14 17.70 6.58
CA ASP A 446 3.78 18.60 7.54
C ASP A 446 3.54 20.06 7.10
N ARG A 447 3.13 20.90 8.00
CA ARG A 447 2.79 22.32 7.72
C ARG A 447 1.73 22.44 6.62
N SER A 448 0.62 21.71 6.77
CA SER A 448 -0.50 21.71 5.83
C SER A 448 -1.28 23.02 5.91
N LYS A 449 -1.51 23.65 4.76
CA LYS A 449 -2.40 24.83 4.63
C LYS A 449 -3.85 24.52 4.94
N ILE A 450 -4.24 23.24 4.81
CA ILE A 450 -5.58 22.75 5.18
C ILE A 450 -5.75 22.84 6.70
N ILE A 451 -4.75 22.41 7.47
CA ILE A 451 -4.76 22.53 8.93
C ILE A 451 -4.78 24.02 9.36
N GLU A 452 -3.99 24.86 8.70
CA GLU A 452 -3.99 26.31 8.97
C GLU A 452 -5.37 26.92 8.75
N ALA A 453 -6.05 26.60 7.64
CA ALA A 453 -7.41 27.09 7.36
C ALA A 453 -8.47 26.60 8.37
N LEU A 454 -8.35 25.35 8.86
CA LEU A 454 -9.25 24.82 9.89
C LEU A 454 -9.05 25.51 11.25
N ILE A 455 -7.79 25.79 11.61
CA ILE A 455 -7.44 26.57 12.81
C ILE A 455 -8.02 27.98 12.71
N GLU A 456 -7.79 28.68 11.59
CA GLU A 456 -8.33 30.01 11.33
C GLU A 456 -9.87 30.03 11.44
N ALA A 457 -10.55 29.02 10.89
CA ALA A 457 -12.00 28.91 10.99
C ALA A 457 -12.46 28.77 12.45
N ALA A 458 -11.78 27.97 13.28
CA ALA A 458 -12.11 27.82 14.69
C ALA A 458 -11.85 29.13 15.48
N GLU A 459 -10.73 29.80 15.24
CA GLU A 459 -10.38 31.09 15.83
C GLU A 459 -11.40 32.21 15.44
N ASN A 460 -11.96 32.11 14.22
CA ASN A 460 -13.07 32.99 13.77
C ASN A 460 -14.46 32.58 14.30
N GLY A 461 -14.51 31.63 15.24
CA GLY A 461 -15.75 31.25 15.96
C GLY A 461 -16.63 30.25 15.18
N LYS A 462 -16.16 29.59 14.15
CA LYS A 462 -16.88 28.52 13.45
C LYS A 462 -16.86 27.24 14.28
N GLU A 463 -17.91 26.42 14.21
CA GLU A 463 -17.86 25.05 14.70
C GLU A 463 -16.98 24.21 13.75
N VAL A 464 -15.79 23.78 14.19
CA VAL A 464 -14.89 22.96 13.39
C VAL A 464 -14.79 21.57 14.00
N ILE A 465 -15.24 20.55 13.23
CA ILE A 465 -15.19 19.14 13.65
C ILE A 465 -14.29 18.38 12.69
N VAL A 466 -13.23 17.80 13.23
CA VAL A 466 -12.24 17.09 12.44
C VAL A 466 -12.10 15.66 12.92
N LEU A 467 -12.38 14.69 12.04
CA LEU A 467 -12.05 13.31 12.30
C LEU A 467 -10.61 13.05 11.85
N VAL A 468 -9.76 12.63 12.78
CA VAL A 468 -8.35 12.25 12.54
C VAL A 468 -8.19 10.75 12.72
N GLU A 469 -7.83 10.03 11.64
CA GLU A 469 -7.58 8.59 11.70
C GLU A 469 -6.17 8.32 12.23
N LEU A 470 -6.04 8.00 13.53
CA LEU A 470 -4.76 7.73 14.17
C LEU A 470 -4.11 6.42 13.74
N ARG A 471 -4.88 5.46 13.19
CA ARG A 471 -4.36 4.17 12.68
C ARG A 471 -3.87 4.25 11.23
N ALA A 472 -3.56 5.46 10.73
CA ALA A 472 -2.88 5.65 9.46
C ALA A 472 -1.42 5.19 9.60
N ARG A 473 -1.12 3.95 9.19
CA ARG A 473 0.18 3.27 9.43
C ARG A 473 1.35 4.13 8.99
N PHE A 474 2.33 4.28 9.89
CA PHE A 474 3.57 5.07 9.76
C PHE A 474 3.39 6.59 9.73
N ASP A 475 2.15 7.08 9.83
CA ASP A 475 1.83 8.51 9.99
C ASP A 475 1.21 8.82 11.36
N GLU A 476 1.15 7.83 12.25
CA GLU A 476 0.47 7.94 13.54
C GLU A 476 1.00 9.11 14.38
N ALA A 477 2.33 9.25 14.49
CA ALA A 477 2.95 10.33 15.27
C ALA A 477 2.62 11.72 14.69
N ASN A 478 2.64 11.87 13.36
CA ASN A 478 2.27 13.12 12.70
C ASN A 478 0.79 13.45 12.91
N ASN A 479 -0.09 12.43 12.85
CA ASN A 479 -1.52 12.64 13.06
C ASN A 479 -1.85 12.99 14.51
N ILE A 480 -1.12 12.43 15.49
CA ILE A 480 -1.23 12.81 16.90
C ILE A 480 -0.83 14.27 17.10
N GLU A 481 0.32 14.70 16.55
CA GLU A 481 0.77 16.08 16.64
C GLU A 481 -0.23 17.06 16.01
N MET A 482 -0.79 16.71 14.84
CA MET A 482 -1.80 17.53 14.18
C MET A 482 -3.09 17.62 14.99
N SER A 483 -3.52 16.54 15.66
CA SER A 483 -4.71 16.58 16.50
C SER A 483 -4.54 17.54 17.69
N HIS A 484 -3.37 17.59 18.32
CA HIS A 484 -3.08 18.57 19.39
C HIS A 484 -3.21 20.01 18.89
N ARG A 485 -2.60 20.33 17.74
CA ARG A 485 -2.68 21.69 17.18
C ARG A 485 -4.10 22.15 16.89
N LEU A 486 -4.94 21.23 16.40
CA LEU A 486 -6.35 21.51 16.12
C LEU A 486 -7.15 21.69 17.43
N GLU A 487 -6.93 20.84 18.42
CA GLU A 487 -7.57 20.95 19.75
C GLU A 487 -7.20 22.26 20.44
N ASP A 488 -5.93 22.65 20.42
CA ASP A 488 -5.43 23.90 21.00
C ASP A 488 -6.09 25.14 20.37
N ALA A 489 -6.50 25.05 19.11
CA ALA A 489 -7.23 26.10 18.38
C ALA A 489 -8.75 26.06 18.61
N GLY A 490 -9.28 25.12 19.40
CA GLY A 490 -10.70 24.99 19.70
C GLY A 490 -11.49 24.09 18.72
N CYS A 491 -10.84 23.33 17.85
CA CYS A 491 -11.50 22.35 17.02
C CYS A 491 -11.94 21.13 17.85
N GLN A 492 -13.10 20.56 17.54
CA GLN A 492 -13.53 19.27 18.09
C GLN A 492 -12.89 18.14 17.28
N ILE A 493 -12.15 17.25 17.95
CA ILE A 493 -11.48 16.12 17.31
C ILE A 493 -12.25 14.82 17.57
N LEU A 494 -12.39 14.01 16.50
CA LEU A 494 -12.92 12.65 16.54
C LEU A 494 -11.80 11.69 16.12
N TYR A 495 -11.63 10.59 16.86
CA TYR A 495 -10.55 9.60 16.62
C TYR A 495 -11.01 8.34 15.87
N GLY A 496 -11.99 8.47 14.97
CA GLY A 496 -12.49 7.41 14.14
C GLY A 496 -13.47 6.47 14.83
N LEU A 497 -13.59 5.25 14.31
CA LEU A 497 -14.48 4.20 14.82
C LEU A 497 -13.65 3.04 15.35
N GLY A 498 -14.03 2.41 16.48
CA GLY A 498 -13.29 1.33 17.11
C GLY A 498 -12.92 0.20 16.14
N ASP A 499 -13.91 -0.34 15.44
CA ASP A 499 -13.74 -1.51 14.56
C ASP A 499 -13.32 -1.18 13.12
N TYR A 500 -13.48 0.07 12.69
CA TYR A 500 -13.26 0.49 11.31
C TYR A 500 -12.23 1.61 11.20
N LYS A 501 -11.44 1.59 10.14
CA LYS A 501 -10.60 2.74 9.76
C LYS A 501 -11.42 3.69 8.92
N VAL A 502 -11.49 4.95 9.32
CA VAL A 502 -12.15 5.98 8.52
C VAL A 502 -11.17 6.43 7.42
N HIS A 503 -11.50 6.07 6.18
CA HIS A 503 -10.68 6.38 5.01
C HIS A 503 -11.39 7.30 4.02
N SER A 504 -12.51 7.92 4.42
CA SER A 504 -13.25 8.90 3.61
C SER A 504 -12.42 10.15 3.34
N LYS A 505 -12.75 10.86 2.27
CA LYS A 505 -12.27 12.19 1.95
C LYS A 505 -13.50 13.04 1.72
N LEU A 506 -14.01 13.56 2.82
CA LEU A 506 -15.26 14.30 2.91
C LEU A 506 -15.04 15.58 3.70
N CYS A 507 -15.45 16.69 3.11
CA CYS A 507 -15.52 18.00 3.75
C CYS A 507 -16.93 18.56 3.56
N LEU A 508 -17.55 19.00 4.64
CA LEU A 508 -18.87 19.60 4.67
C LEU A 508 -18.78 20.99 5.29
N ILE A 509 -19.20 22.00 4.55
CA ILE A 509 -19.35 23.37 5.02
C ILE A 509 -20.86 23.64 5.13
N THR A 510 -21.30 24.16 6.30
CA THR A 510 -22.68 24.54 6.52
C THR A 510 -22.76 26.07 6.60
N LYS A 511 -23.61 26.68 5.77
CA LYS A 511 -23.77 28.12 5.64
C LYS A 511 -25.22 28.50 5.94
N LYS A 512 -25.44 29.64 6.62
CA LYS A 512 -26.78 30.22 6.81
C LYS A 512 -27.32 30.75 5.50
N LYS A 513 -28.60 30.52 5.25
CA LYS A 513 -29.31 31.09 4.09
C LYS A 513 -30.76 31.42 4.48
N GLY A 514 -31.04 32.69 4.69
CA GLY A 514 -32.31 33.12 5.24
C GLY A 514 -32.58 32.49 6.61
N ASP A 515 -33.74 31.85 6.78
CA ASP A 515 -34.10 31.13 8.01
C ASP A 515 -33.60 29.67 8.06
N GLY A 516 -32.84 29.23 7.06
CA GLY A 516 -32.35 27.85 6.94
C GLY A 516 -30.83 27.75 6.78
N PHE A 517 -30.40 26.59 6.34
CA PHE A 517 -29.00 26.29 6.06
C PHE A 517 -28.84 25.66 4.67
N GLU A 518 -27.72 25.91 4.06
CA GLU A 518 -27.27 25.20 2.86
C GLU A 518 -25.93 24.57 3.08
N TYR A 519 -25.63 23.56 2.24
CA TYR A 519 -24.45 22.78 2.33
C TYR A 519 -23.57 23.01 1.10
N ILE A 520 -22.26 23.14 1.32
CA ILE A 520 -21.24 23.02 0.30
C ILE A 520 -20.38 21.81 0.69
N THR A 521 -20.28 20.86 -0.22
CA THR A 521 -19.64 19.57 0.07
C THR A 521 -18.48 19.34 -0.90
N GLN A 522 -17.36 18.87 -0.37
CA GLN A 522 -16.29 18.32 -1.20
C GLN A 522 -16.16 16.83 -0.90
N VAL A 523 -16.14 16.02 -1.98
CA VAL A 523 -15.91 14.57 -1.94
C VAL A 523 -14.72 14.24 -2.84
N GLY A 524 -13.76 13.46 -2.32
CA GLY A 524 -12.55 13.13 -3.07
C GLY A 524 -12.12 11.68 -3.00
N THR A 525 -11.34 11.25 -4.00
CA THR A 525 -10.68 9.95 -3.99
C THR A 525 -9.31 10.01 -3.32
N GLY A 526 -8.68 11.20 -3.25
CA GLY A 526 -7.34 11.48 -2.74
C GLY A 526 -7.32 12.05 -1.34
N ASN A 527 -6.24 11.77 -0.59
CA ASN A 527 -6.03 12.36 0.72
C ASN A 527 -5.89 13.88 0.65
N TYR A 528 -6.25 14.56 1.73
CA TYR A 528 -6.02 15.99 1.91
C TYR A 528 -4.55 16.27 2.23
N ASN A 529 -3.71 16.15 1.20
CA ASN A 529 -2.26 16.29 1.32
C ASN A 529 -1.67 16.94 0.07
N GLU A 530 -1.15 18.14 0.21
CA GLU A 530 -0.66 18.98 -0.87
C GLU A 530 0.55 18.40 -1.60
N LYS A 531 1.33 17.53 -0.94
CA LYS A 531 2.47 16.85 -1.54
C LYS A 531 2.00 15.68 -2.42
N THR A 532 1.11 14.84 -1.90
CA THR A 532 0.62 13.66 -2.64
C THR A 532 -0.32 14.03 -3.79
N SER A 533 -1.07 15.13 -3.69
CA SER A 533 -1.91 15.63 -4.79
C SER A 533 -1.14 15.96 -6.08
N ARG A 534 0.20 16.12 -6.00
CA ARG A 534 1.07 16.33 -7.16
C ARG A 534 1.65 15.05 -7.76
N LEU A 535 1.42 13.92 -7.10
CA LEU A 535 2.02 12.62 -7.44
C LEU A 535 0.97 11.53 -7.73
N TYR A 536 -0.26 11.71 -7.25
CA TYR A 536 -1.34 10.73 -7.33
C TYR A 536 -2.41 11.22 -8.28
N THR A 537 -2.96 10.29 -9.09
CA THR A 537 -4.14 10.60 -9.89
C THR A 537 -5.37 10.48 -8.99
N ASP A 538 -6.03 11.60 -8.71
CA ASP A 538 -7.20 11.66 -7.87
C ASP A 538 -8.24 12.61 -8.44
N LEU A 539 -9.49 12.44 -8.00
CA LEU A 539 -10.61 13.30 -8.33
C LEU A 539 -11.10 14.00 -7.06
N SER A 540 -11.56 15.24 -7.21
CA SER A 540 -12.13 16.05 -6.14
C SER A 540 -13.34 16.82 -6.67
N LEU A 541 -14.54 16.42 -6.24
CA LEU A 541 -15.80 17.11 -6.54
C LEU A 541 -16.09 18.12 -5.46
N MET A 542 -16.37 19.36 -5.85
CA MET A 542 -16.92 20.42 -5.00
C MET A 542 -18.31 20.74 -5.53
N THR A 543 -19.33 20.69 -4.68
CA THR A 543 -20.75 20.82 -5.06
C THR A 543 -21.58 21.49 -3.98
N ALA A 544 -22.61 22.21 -4.39
CA ALA A 544 -23.68 22.72 -3.53
C ALA A 544 -24.97 21.89 -3.64
N ASP A 545 -24.90 20.67 -4.14
CA ASP A 545 -26.05 19.76 -4.14
C ASP A 545 -26.48 19.43 -2.71
N GLN A 546 -27.71 19.86 -2.36
CA GLN A 546 -28.22 19.75 -1.02
C GLN A 546 -28.52 18.32 -0.58
N LYS A 547 -28.73 17.37 -1.50
CA LYS A 547 -28.91 15.95 -1.18
C LYS A 547 -27.58 15.34 -0.74
N ILE A 548 -26.50 15.64 -1.49
CA ILE A 548 -25.14 15.20 -1.12
C ILE A 548 -24.75 15.82 0.21
N GLY A 549 -25.04 17.12 0.41
CA GLY A 549 -24.79 17.81 1.68
C GLY A 549 -25.54 17.19 2.86
N ALA A 550 -26.82 16.87 2.67
CA ALA A 550 -27.63 16.21 3.69
C ALA A 550 -27.09 14.80 4.04
N ASP A 551 -26.67 14.02 3.03
CA ASP A 551 -26.05 12.72 3.25
C ASP A 551 -24.70 12.87 3.99
N ALA A 552 -23.88 13.86 3.62
CA ALA A 552 -22.62 14.15 4.31
C ALA A 552 -22.85 14.55 5.78
N ALA A 553 -23.91 15.34 6.06
CA ALA A 553 -24.29 15.69 7.42
C ALA A 553 -24.66 14.45 8.26
N LYS A 554 -25.41 13.50 7.69
CA LYS A 554 -25.74 12.22 8.35
C LYS A 554 -24.50 11.39 8.62
N VAL A 555 -23.55 11.34 7.66
CA VAL A 555 -22.26 10.64 7.83
C VAL A 555 -21.50 11.23 9.01
N PHE A 556 -21.36 12.55 9.11
CA PHE A 556 -20.67 13.18 10.24
C PHE A 556 -21.42 12.97 11.56
N MET A 557 -22.75 12.98 11.56
CA MET A 557 -23.56 12.70 12.75
C MET A 557 -23.32 11.26 13.25
N ALA A 558 -23.30 10.28 12.36
CA ALA A 558 -22.97 8.89 12.71
C ALA A 558 -21.54 8.76 13.27
N LEU A 559 -20.56 9.39 12.62
CA LEU A 559 -19.17 9.40 13.08
C LEU A 559 -19.02 10.02 14.48
N GLN A 560 -19.76 11.09 14.79
CA GLN A 560 -19.77 11.71 16.13
C GLN A 560 -20.36 10.79 17.20
N LYS A 561 -21.32 9.93 16.83
CA LYS A 561 -21.90 8.92 17.74
C LYS A 561 -21.08 7.64 17.84
N GLY A 562 -20.00 7.49 17.05
CA GLY A 562 -19.25 6.24 16.95
C GLY A 562 -19.99 5.14 16.17
N GLU A 563 -20.93 5.49 15.30
CA GLU A 563 -21.81 4.59 14.56
C GLU A 563 -21.45 4.53 13.06
N THR A 564 -21.96 3.51 12.38
CA THR A 564 -21.93 3.38 10.92
C THR A 564 -23.28 3.71 10.31
N ILE A 565 -23.29 4.19 9.06
CA ILE A 565 -24.52 4.46 8.31
C ILE A 565 -25.18 3.15 7.89
N GLU A 566 -26.49 3.03 8.10
CA GLU A 566 -27.30 1.90 7.63
C GLU A 566 -27.74 2.09 6.16
N ALA A 567 -28.04 0.96 5.50
CA ALA A 567 -28.58 1.00 4.14
C ALA A 567 -29.92 1.75 4.11
N GLY A 568 -30.06 2.71 3.19
CA GLY A 568 -31.27 3.54 3.03
C GLY A 568 -31.26 4.85 3.83
N GLU A 569 -30.31 5.08 4.73
CA GLU A 569 -30.17 6.37 5.41
C GLU A 569 -29.61 7.47 4.50
N VAL A 570 -28.83 7.11 3.47
CA VAL A 570 -28.24 8.00 2.48
C VAL A 570 -28.78 7.67 1.08
N SER A 571 -28.89 8.68 0.24
CA SER A 571 -29.47 8.57 -1.11
C SER A 571 -28.43 8.68 -2.23
N GLU A 572 -27.49 9.60 -2.12
CA GLU A 572 -26.48 9.92 -3.14
C GLU A 572 -25.09 9.36 -2.77
N LEU A 573 -24.73 9.39 -1.49
CA LEU A 573 -23.44 8.86 -1.03
C LEU A 573 -23.50 7.35 -0.79
N LEU A 574 -22.52 6.62 -1.32
CA LEU A 574 -22.35 5.19 -1.04
C LEU A 574 -21.35 5.00 0.10
N VAL A 575 -21.85 4.63 1.27
CA VAL A 575 -21.06 4.54 2.51
C VAL A 575 -20.77 3.09 2.88
N ALA A 576 -19.48 2.72 2.99
CA ALA A 576 -19.08 1.42 3.53
C ALA A 576 -19.15 1.45 5.09
N PRO A 577 -19.37 0.27 5.75
CA PRO A 577 -19.43 -1.06 5.15
C PRO A 577 -20.81 -1.49 4.66
N LYS A 578 -21.91 -0.84 5.08
CA LYS A 578 -23.25 -1.41 4.96
C LYS A 578 -24.00 -1.01 3.67
N CYS A 579 -23.64 0.13 3.03
CA CYS A 579 -24.33 0.60 1.83
C CYS A 579 -23.57 0.30 0.56
N LEU A 580 -22.25 0.54 0.53
CA LEU A 580 -21.43 0.52 -0.68
C LEU A 580 -21.42 -0.83 -1.40
N GLN A 581 -21.14 -1.94 -0.69
CA GLN A 581 -21.03 -3.26 -1.29
C GLN A 581 -22.37 -3.69 -1.91
N ASN A 582 -23.46 -3.57 -1.14
CA ASN A 582 -24.79 -3.99 -1.58
C ASN A 582 -25.21 -3.19 -2.83
N LYS A 583 -25.01 -1.87 -2.83
CA LYS A 583 -25.39 -1.03 -3.98
C LYS A 583 -24.59 -1.34 -5.24
N ILE A 584 -23.28 -1.65 -5.10
CA ILE A 584 -22.47 -2.09 -6.26
C ILE A 584 -22.96 -3.45 -6.76
N VAL A 585 -23.35 -4.38 -5.89
CA VAL A 585 -23.94 -5.67 -6.26
C VAL A 585 -25.24 -5.42 -7.05
N ASP A 586 -26.14 -4.57 -6.54
CA ASP A 586 -27.39 -4.22 -7.22
C ASP A 586 -27.13 -3.66 -8.62
N MET A 587 -26.18 -2.72 -8.76
CA MET A 587 -25.82 -2.15 -10.05
C MET A 587 -25.23 -3.18 -11.03
N ILE A 588 -24.51 -4.19 -10.54
CA ILE A 588 -24.03 -5.31 -11.37
C ILE A 588 -25.22 -6.19 -11.79
N ASP A 589 -26.17 -6.47 -10.88
CA ASP A 589 -27.38 -7.25 -11.19
C ASP A 589 -28.26 -6.54 -12.22
N GLU A 590 -28.38 -5.21 -12.18
CA GLU A 590 -29.04 -4.41 -13.20
C GLU A 590 -28.39 -4.62 -14.60
N GLN A 591 -27.04 -4.71 -14.67
CA GLN A 591 -26.36 -4.99 -15.94
C GLN A 591 -26.55 -6.43 -16.41
N ILE A 592 -26.61 -7.40 -15.51
CA ILE A 592 -26.94 -8.80 -15.84
C ILE A 592 -28.33 -8.86 -16.43
N ALA A 593 -29.34 -8.28 -15.74
CA ALA A 593 -30.72 -8.26 -16.19
C ALA A 593 -30.89 -7.55 -17.56
N ALA A 594 -30.18 -6.42 -17.75
CA ALA A 594 -30.19 -5.72 -19.04
C ALA A 594 -29.64 -6.61 -20.17
N LYS A 595 -28.55 -7.35 -19.89
CA LYS A 595 -27.96 -8.26 -20.88
C LYS A 595 -28.87 -9.43 -21.22
N GLU A 596 -29.50 -10.04 -20.20
CA GLU A 596 -30.46 -11.13 -20.35
C GLU A 596 -31.71 -10.70 -21.13
N ALA A 597 -32.13 -9.42 -20.98
CA ALA A 597 -33.20 -8.81 -21.79
C ALA A 597 -32.78 -8.45 -23.22
N GLY A 598 -31.55 -8.74 -23.63
CA GLY A 598 -31.04 -8.47 -24.98
C GLY A 598 -30.50 -7.03 -25.16
N ASN A 599 -30.40 -6.25 -24.11
CA ASN A 599 -29.88 -4.87 -24.15
C ASN A 599 -28.34 -4.86 -24.08
N GLU A 600 -27.74 -3.74 -24.48
CA GLU A 600 -26.31 -3.50 -24.22
C GLU A 600 -26.06 -3.30 -22.74
N ALA A 601 -25.03 -3.99 -22.21
CA ALA A 601 -24.64 -3.92 -20.82
C ALA A 601 -23.13 -3.79 -20.69
N TYR A 602 -22.68 -2.95 -19.74
CA TYR A 602 -21.27 -2.65 -19.55
C TYR A 602 -20.94 -2.37 -18.08
N ILE A 603 -19.81 -2.90 -17.65
CA ILE A 603 -19.23 -2.61 -16.34
C ILE A 603 -17.79 -2.12 -16.52
N GLY A 604 -17.51 -0.90 -16.09
CA GLY A 604 -16.18 -0.29 -16.09
C GLY A 604 -15.77 0.09 -14.65
N ILE A 605 -14.68 -0.48 -14.13
CA ILE A 605 -14.23 -0.19 -12.77
C ILE A 605 -12.75 0.14 -12.75
N LYS A 606 -12.39 1.32 -12.23
CA LYS A 606 -11.02 1.70 -11.87
C LYS A 606 -10.89 1.76 -10.36
N ILE A 607 -9.99 0.95 -9.80
CA ILE A 607 -9.80 0.82 -8.34
C ILE A 607 -8.34 0.52 -7.97
N ASN A 608 -8.01 0.71 -6.70
CA ASN A 608 -6.68 0.39 -6.18
C ASN A 608 -6.45 -1.11 -6.05
N SER A 609 -7.47 -1.85 -5.58
CA SER A 609 -7.39 -3.29 -5.32
C SER A 609 -8.76 -3.93 -5.45
N LEU A 610 -8.81 -5.15 -5.98
CA LEU A 610 -9.99 -5.99 -6.06
C LEU A 610 -9.74 -7.27 -5.24
N THR A 611 -10.26 -7.29 -4.01
CA THR A 611 -10.03 -8.37 -3.05
C THR A 611 -11.30 -8.92 -2.42
N ASP A 612 -12.40 -8.20 -2.54
CA ASP A 612 -13.69 -8.59 -1.99
C ASP A 612 -14.25 -9.80 -2.76
N LYS A 613 -14.55 -10.89 -2.01
CA LYS A 613 -15.01 -12.12 -2.65
C LYS A 613 -16.42 -11.99 -3.21
N VAL A 614 -17.31 -11.28 -2.52
CA VAL A 614 -18.70 -11.09 -2.97
C VAL A 614 -18.74 -10.35 -4.30
N LEU A 615 -17.97 -9.26 -4.40
CA LEU A 615 -17.88 -8.48 -5.64
C LEU A 615 -17.19 -9.27 -6.77
N ILE A 616 -16.16 -10.06 -6.45
CA ILE A 616 -15.50 -10.92 -7.45
C ILE A 616 -16.46 -11.96 -7.98
N ASP A 617 -17.21 -12.64 -7.10
CA ASP A 617 -18.20 -13.65 -7.48
C ASP A 617 -19.29 -13.02 -8.38
N LYS A 618 -19.76 -11.84 -8.02
CA LYS A 618 -20.79 -11.12 -8.79
C LYS A 618 -20.27 -10.68 -10.18
N LEU A 619 -19.01 -10.26 -10.28
CA LEU A 619 -18.38 -9.95 -11.58
C LEU A 619 -18.20 -11.21 -12.45
N ILE A 620 -17.96 -12.37 -11.83
CA ILE A 620 -17.95 -13.66 -12.53
C ILE A 620 -19.34 -13.99 -13.06
N ASP A 621 -20.40 -13.77 -12.28
CA ASP A 621 -21.79 -13.97 -12.74
C ASP A 621 -22.11 -13.05 -13.91
N ALA A 622 -21.72 -11.77 -13.85
CA ALA A 622 -21.88 -10.83 -14.96
C ALA A 622 -21.15 -11.30 -16.22
N SER A 623 -19.94 -11.83 -16.09
CA SER A 623 -19.20 -12.39 -17.24
C SER A 623 -19.90 -13.60 -17.84
N LYS A 624 -20.40 -14.52 -17.01
CA LYS A 624 -21.18 -15.68 -17.48
C LYS A 624 -22.45 -15.27 -18.21
N ALA A 625 -23.10 -14.20 -17.77
CA ALA A 625 -24.27 -13.60 -18.45
C ALA A 625 -23.91 -12.87 -19.75
N GLY A 626 -22.62 -12.70 -20.06
CA GLY A 626 -22.13 -12.04 -21.28
C GLY A 626 -21.98 -10.52 -21.16
N VAL A 627 -21.94 -9.98 -19.92
CA VAL A 627 -21.71 -8.53 -19.71
C VAL A 627 -20.25 -8.21 -19.93
N ARG A 628 -19.96 -7.26 -20.83
CA ARG A 628 -18.61 -6.73 -21.06
C ARG A 628 -18.13 -6.01 -19.82
N THR A 629 -17.00 -6.46 -19.26
CA THR A 629 -16.42 -5.93 -18.01
C THR A 629 -14.97 -5.52 -18.22
N GLU A 630 -14.65 -4.25 -17.96
CA GLU A 630 -13.30 -3.70 -18.05
C GLU A 630 -12.84 -3.15 -16.70
N LEU A 631 -11.75 -3.71 -16.20
CA LEU A 631 -11.22 -3.39 -14.87
C LEU A 631 -9.83 -2.78 -14.99
N ILE A 632 -9.62 -1.62 -14.37
CA ILE A 632 -8.30 -1.01 -14.17
C ILE A 632 -7.93 -1.16 -12.71
N VAL A 633 -7.11 -2.18 -12.39
CA VAL A 633 -6.72 -2.50 -11.02
C VAL A 633 -5.24 -2.25 -10.83
N ARG A 634 -4.88 -1.18 -10.12
CA ARG A 634 -3.48 -0.80 -9.92
C ARG A 634 -2.67 -1.84 -9.17
N GLY A 635 -3.18 -2.32 -8.05
CA GLY A 635 -2.45 -3.15 -7.08
C GLY A 635 -2.89 -4.61 -7.09
N ILE A 636 -3.46 -5.04 -5.96
CA ILE A 636 -3.94 -6.41 -5.76
C ILE A 636 -5.17 -6.66 -6.62
N CYS A 637 -5.15 -7.73 -7.40
CA CYS A 637 -6.31 -8.26 -8.10
C CYS A 637 -6.44 -9.75 -7.78
N CYS A 638 -7.45 -10.13 -7.01
CA CYS A 638 -7.71 -11.52 -6.69
C CYS A 638 -8.59 -12.22 -7.75
N LEU A 639 -9.10 -11.50 -8.72
CA LEU A 639 -9.82 -12.04 -9.88
C LEU A 639 -8.83 -12.32 -11.02
N LYS A 640 -8.94 -13.49 -11.63
CA LYS A 640 -8.19 -13.92 -12.81
C LYS A 640 -9.10 -13.75 -14.04
N PRO A 641 -8.76 -12.86 -14.98
CA PRO A 641 -9.55 -12.66 -16.17
C PRO A 641 -9.32 -13.80 -17.19
N GLN A 642 -10.22 -13.92 -18.16
CA GLN A 642 -10.10 -14.78 -19.33
C GLN A 642 -9.89 -16.27 -19.01
N VAL A 643 -10.54 -16.77 -17.96
CA VAL A 643 -10.68 -18.20 -17.67
C VAL A 643 -11.85 -18.72 -18.51
N GLU A 644 -11.58 -19.63 -19.42
CA GLU A 644 -12.53 -20.16 -20.41
C GLU A 644 -13.84 -20.64 -19.82
N GLY A 645 -14.94 -20.13 -20.32
CA GLY A 645 -16.30 -20.44 -19.88
C GLY A 645 -16.72 -19.76 -18.59
N VAL A 646 -15.87 -18.90 -17.97
CA VAL A 646 -16.16 -18.27 -16.67
C VAL A 646 -15.92 -16.78 -16.68
N THR A 647 -14.72 -16.31 -17.05
CA THR A 647 -14.37 -14.90 -17.04
C THR A 647 -13.95 -14.36 -18.41
N ASP A 648 -14.49 -14.95 -19.48
CA ASP A 648 -14.18 -14.58 -20.89
C ASP A 648 -14.47 -13.12 -21.20
N ASN A 649 -15.51 -12.56 -20.58
CA ASN A 649 -15.97 -11.19 -20.81
C ASN A 649 -15.31 -10.17 -19.89
N ILE A 650 -14.33 -10.60 -19.06
CA ILE A 650 -13.59 -9.73 -18.16
C ILE A 650 -12.20 -9.43 -18.72
N ARG A 651 -11.90 -8.15 -18.89
CA ARG A 651 -10.56 -7.65 -19.19
C ARG A 651 -10.01 -6.91 -17.97
N VAL A 652 -8.77 -7.22 -17.56
CA VAL A 652 -8.10 -6.51 -16.45
C VAL A 652 -6.80 -5.91 -16.96
N ILE A 653 -6.61 -4.62 -16.72
CA ILE A 653 -5.34 -3.93 -16.94
C ILE A 653 -4.83 -3.30 -15.65
N SER A 654 -3.53 -3.04 -15.58
CA SER A 654 -2.89 -2.36 -14.46
C SER A 654 -1.96 -1.28 -14.98
N VAL A 655 -2.00 -0.11 -14.38
CA VAL A 655 -1.14 1.01 -14.73
C VAL A 655 -0.20 1.31 -13.56
N VAL A 656 1.10 1.24 -13.85
CA VAL A 656 2.20 1.66 -12.97
C VAL A 656 3.10 2.59 -13.76
N GLY A 657 3.50 3.73 -13.21
CA GLY A 657 4.33 4.68 -13.91
C GLY A 657 4.59 5.93 -13.09
N ARG A 658 4.80 7.05 -13.78
CA ARG A 658 5.14 8.35 -13.20
C ARG A 658 4.23 8.77 -12.05
N TYR A 659 2.91 8.62 -12.22
CA TYR A 659 1.92 8.94 -11.21
C TYR A 659 1.36 7.67 -10.59
N LEU A 660 1.02 7.75 -9.30
CA LEU A 660 0.32 6.66 -8.64
C LEU A 660 -1.17 6.72 -9.03
N GLU A 661 -1.65 5.69 -9.73
CA GLU A 661 -3.05 5.56 -10.07
C GLU A 661 -3.88 5.30 -8.81
N HIS A 662 -4.64 6.30 -8.36
CA HIS A 662 -5.29 6.28 -7.06
C HIS A 662 -6.79 6.56 -7.10
N SER A 663 -7.31 7.20 -8.15
CA SER A 663 -8.75 7.44 -8.32
C SER A 663 -9.55 6.14 -8.36
N ARG A 664 -10.78 6.17 -7.82
CA ARG A 664 -11.76 5.09 -7.90
C ARG A 664 -12.91 5.60 -8.75
N ILE A 665 -13.26 4.84 -9.77
CA ILE A 665 -14.32 5.17 -10.72
C ILE A 665 -15.10 3.90 -10.99
N TYR A 666 -16.42 3.98 -10.91
CA TYR A 666 -17.33 2.90 -11.27
C TYR A 666 -18.28 3.41 -12.33
N ARG A 667 -18.49 2.62 -13.36
CA ARG A 667 -19.39 2.91 -14.45
C ARG A 667 -20.23 1.67 -14.74
N PHE A 668 -21.54 1.86 -14.83
CA PHE A 668 -22.50 0.82 -15.17
C PHE A 668 -23.37 1.33 -16.33
N GLY A 669 -23.63 0.45 -17.30
CA GLY A 669 -24.41 0.77 -18.48
C GLY A 669 -23.65 1.50 -19.58
N VAL A 670 -24.29 1.60 -20.75
CA VAL A 670 -23.82 2.31 -21.94
C VAL A 670 -24.52 3.65 -21.99
N GLY A 671 -23.77 4.76 -22.12
CA GLY A 671 -24.38 6.10 -22.28
C GLY A 671 -24.99 6.27 -23.66
N GLU A 672 -26.04 7.09 -23.74
CA GLU A 672 -26.77 7.35 -24.99
C GLU A 672 -25.88 7.87 -26.15
N ASP A 673 -24.75 8.51 -25.82
CA ASP A 673 -23.82 9.15 -26.78
C ASP A 673 -22.55 8.35 -27.06
N GLU A 674 -22.34 7.15 -26.44
CA GLU A 674 -21.12 6.38 -26.62
C GLU A 674 -21.36 5.14 -27.49
N LYS A 675 -21.00 5.25 -28.75
CA LYS A 675 -20.70 4.06 -29.58
C LYS A 675 -19.50 3.36 -28.94
N ILE A 676 -19.66 2.11 -28.53
CA ILE A 676 -18.54 1.24 -28.16
C ILE A 676 -17.61 1.20 -29.37
N CYS A 677 -16.45 1.80 -29.29
CA CYS A 677 -15.46 1.67 -30.34
C CYS A 677 -15.19 0.19 -30.56
N PRO A 678 -15.37 -0.33 -31.78
CA PRO A 678 -14.96 -1.69 -32.14
C PRO A 678 -13.46 -1.82 -31.77
N GLN A 679 -13.07 -2.98 -31.29
CA GLN A 679 -11.66 -3.26 -31.00
C GLN A 679 -10.87 -3.08 -32.31
N ASP A 680 -10.02 -2.08 -32.37
CA ASP A 680 -8.90 -2.10 -33.28
C ASP A 680 -7.98 -3.25 -32.88
N ASN A 681 -8.01 -4.33 -33.62
CA ASN A 681 -7.05 -5.41 -33.59
C ASN A 681 -5.70 -4.90 -34.14
N GLY A 682 -5.11 -3.93 -33.47
CA GLY A 682 -3.85 -3.28 -33.83
C GLY A 682 -2.84 -3.45 -32.72
N GLY A 683 -2.01 -4.48 -32.86
CA GLY A 683 -0.63 -4.58 -32.43
C GLY A 683 -0.30 -4.04 -31.03
N ALA A 684 -0.36 -4.92 -30.04
CA ALA A 684 0.40 -4.76 -28.82
C ALA A 684 1.89 -4.96 -29.11
N SER A 685 2.72 -4.02 -28.71
CA SER A 685 4.13 -4.23 -28.42
C SER A 685 4.43 -3.81 -26.99
#